data_3aab8380af9605d1949511604ea8a3c6
#
_entry.id   3aab8380af9605d1949511604ea8a3c6
#
_cell.length_a   1.000
_cell.length_b   1.000
_cell.length_c   1.000
_cell.angle_alpha   90.00
_cell.angle_beta   90.00
_cell.angle_gamma   90.00
#
_symmetry.space_group_name_H-M   'P 1'
#
loop_
_entity.id
_entity.type
_entity.pdbx_description
1 polymer ?
#
loop_
_entity_poly.entity_id
_entity_poly.type
_entity_poly.pdbx_seq_one_letter_code
_entity_poly.pdbx_strand_id
1 'polypeptide(L)'
;MKEILFVTNMEPHYVGMRDALNTIDNKKIRDSIEVIQINDSEEWNGYWQKKLKAASFFFCTWMGTGLSCDYLKKASAFLQKQKQCHLFDIIDPGDDKLDYGLPEQQKNLLKQYLSCSGLINYQNLCLYLVDAFTQYQTAYDLPQQLPWCGIYHPDFKNEFVELKAYSAKHFDSSKPTVGFIFSREDWLWKRLAYQNEIIRSVEAQNCNVIAVFSTTMPNEQTGAVSLDTAFERFFYQDGKPCIDVLINPFVFSLTVTGFLKLRDLQQLGVPVLQVVNTYMPYKWWQQSMVGLTPNEVSYAVCMPEFDGALHSVPVSTNEKNDDGTHYRKPLKERIDMLARKAGKLASLRYKKTCDKKIAIVFHNYPPTNSNIGSAASLDSIESVRLLLEEMQKQGYRIDNIPTDSQSFINDITAHATNDRRFISEALLEKADGKLEKLDYKSFFEQLPVKTQEQLLRDWGEAPGEVFRYGDVLIVPGMLNGNIFITVQPPRGFGDDPGKIYHSPDCAPTHHYLGFYHWLRDIWGADAMIHVGTHGNLEWLPGKGNAMSNACYPDICTGDIPNIYPYWITCTGEGIQAKRRSAACLISYLSAPMSISGTYEELADLENLLEEYCHFKNDAAAAGGMDSIKEMIRSKATECNLDEDVPESEAENFDDYIGKLHNFITDLKNMQISTGLHVLGVPPEGEELVEYLLALTKLDNGKVPSLMKNIADMHGHEYYELMEHSEQMLADGSMTYVCFWTKYASRQKKLS
;
A
#
# COMPACT_ATOMS: atom_id res chain seq x y z
N MET A 1 44.09 -33.30 4.16
CA MET A 1 43.08 -33.45 5.24
C MET A 1 42.81 -32.04 5.66
N LYS A 2 41.58 -31.65 5.82
CA LYS A 2 41.25 -30.29 6.23
C LYS A 2 41.52 -30.11 7.70
N GLU A 3 42.36 -29.15 8.04
CA GLU A 3 42.92 -28.99 9.39
C GLU A 3 42.01 -28.09 10.26
N ILE A 4 41.21 -27.20 9.63
CA ILE A 4 40.30 -26.29 10.30
C ILE A 4 38.88 -26.58 9.88
N LEU A 5 37.96 -26.68 10.85
CA LEU A 5 36.55 -26.90 10.60
C LEU A 5 35.76 -25.69 11.10
N PHE A 6 35.17 -24.94 10.16
CA PHE A 6 34.26 -23.86 10.43
C PHE A 6 32.79 -24.34 10.22
N VAL A 7 31.98 -24.25 11.28
CA VAL A 7 30.59 -24.71 11.27
C VAL A 7 29.66 -23.58 11.66
N THR A 8 28.56 -23.43 10.96
CA THR A 8 27.59 -22.37 11.25
C THR A 8 26.17 -22.77 10.88
N ASN A 9 25.14 -22.26 11.58
CA ASN A 9 23.75 -22.26 11.13
C ASN A 9 23.38 -20.96 10.41
N MET A 10 24.30 -19.99 10.37
CA MET A 10 24.07 -18.67 9.77
C MET A 10 24.52 -18.66 8.31
N GLU A 11 23.58 -18.59 7.38
CA GLU A 11 23.89 -18.52 5.94
C GLU A 11 24.85 -17.39 5.56
N PRO A 12 24.75 -16.15 6.10
CA PRO A 12 25.71 -15.09 5.80
C PRO A 12 27.15 -15.45 6.15
N HIS A 13 27.39 -16.10 7.29
CA HIS A 13 28.73 -16.55 7.69
C HIS A 13 29.25 -17.70 6.81
N TYR A 14 28.35 -18.64 6.47
CA TYR A 14 28.67 -19.75 5.57
C TYR A 14 29.14 -19.25 4.20
N VAL A 15 28.30 -18.42 3.57
CA VAL A 15 28.60 -17.87 2.25
C VAL A 15 29.81 -16.94 2.31
N GLY A 16 29.88 -16.08 3.34
CA GLY A 16 31.00 -15.16 3.53
C GLY A 16 32.35 -15.85 3.65
N MET A 17 32.45 -16.92 4.44
CA MET A 17 33.66 -17.74 4.57
C MET A 17 34.04 -18.42 3.25
N ARG A 18 33.04 -18.92 2.49
CA ARG A 18 33.29 -19.54 1.18
C ARG A 18 33.73 -18.51 0.15
N ASP A 19 33.08 -17.38 0.08
CA ASP A 19 33.45 -16.30 -0.83
C ASP A 19 34.86 -15.80 -0.53
N ALA A 20 35.20 -15.61 0.74
CA ALA A 20 36.53 -15.24 1.18
C ALA A 20 37.57 -16.28 0.78
N LEU A 21 37.31 -17.56 1.01
CA LEU A 21 38.24 -18.65 0.60
C LEU A 21 38.43 -18.64 -0.94
N ASN A 22 37.38 -18.38 -1.70
CA ASN A 22 37.45 -18.34 -3.18
C ASN A 22 38.35 -17.19 -3.69
N THR A 23 38.51 -16.10 -2.91
CA THR A 23 39.43 -14.99 -3.26
C THR A 23 40.87 -15.27 -2.99
N ILE A 24 41.19 -16.33 -2.26
CA ILE A 24 42.59 -16.71 -1.91
C ILE A 24 43.19 -17.58 -3.03
N ASP A 25 44.22 -17.10 -3.71
CA ASP A 25 44.83 -17.81 -4.84
C ASP A 25 45.52 -19.12 -4.40
N ASN A 26 46.07 -19.15 -3.18
CA ASN A 26 46.83 -20.30 -2.69
C ASN A 26 45.93 -21.49 -2.35
N LYS A 27 45.99 -22.51 -3.20
CA LYS A 27 45.17 -23.74 -3.06
C LYS A 27 45.40 -24.46 -1.70
N LYS A 28 46.61 -24.46 -1.16
CA LYS A 28 46.89 -25.13 0.12
C LYS A 28 46.14 -24.44 1.26
N ILE A 29 46.07 -23.13 1.24
CA ILE A 29 45.29 -22.34 2.23
C ILE A 29 43.80 -22.65 2.09
N ARG A 30 43.26 -22.62 0.88
CA ARG A 30 41.83 -22.96 0.64
C ARG A 30 41.51 -24.39 1.12
N ASP A 31 42.38 -25.33 0.84
CA ASP A 31 42.18 -26.74 1.19
C ASP A 31 42.35 -27.02 2.69
N SER A 32 42.92 -26.11 3.47
CA SER A 32 43.11 -26.26 4.92
C SER A 32 41.82 -26.00 5.71
N ILE A 33 40.87 -25.23 5.18
CA ILE A 33 39.64 -24.89 5.86
C ILE A 33 38.44 -25.61 5.20
N GLU A 34 37.62 -26.22 6.02
CA GLU A 34 36.32 -26.76 5.62
C GLU A 34 35.20 -25.94 6.23
N VAL A 35 34.28 -25.43 5.40
CA VAL A 35 33.15 -24.65 5.82
C VAL A 35 31.88 -25.49 5.67
N ILE A 36 31.10 -25.63 6.73
CA ILE A 36 29.87 -26.45 6.76
C ILE A 36 28.73 -25.63 7.32
N GLN A 37 27.61 -25.62 6.59
CA GLN A 37 26.35 -25.13 7.10
C GLN A 37 25.58 -26.30 7.68
N ILE A 38 25.02 -26.11 8.88
CA ILE A 38 24.13 -27.08 9.54
C ILE A 38 22.88 -26.33 10.03
N ASN A 39 21.85 -27.07 10.39
CA ASN A 39 20.63 -26.53 10.97
C ASN A 39 20.45 -26.99 12.43
N ASP A 40 19.43 -26.47 13.09
CA ASP A 40 19.16 -26.76 14.51
C ASP A 40 18.76 -28.22 14.77
N SER A 41 18.35 -28.96 13.73
CA SER A 41 17.99 -30.39 13.79
C SER A 41 19.17 -31.32 13.52
N GLU A 42 20.39 -30.79 13.39
CA GLU A 42 21.59 -31.61 13.13
C GLU A 42 21.84 -32.60 14.27
N GLU A 43 22.01 -33.85 13.90
CA GLU A 43 22.21 -34.93 14.88
C GLU A 43 23.67 -35.24 15.10
N TRP A 44 24.04 -35.40 16.38
CA TRP A 44 25.34 -35.85 16.78
C TRP A 44 25.52 -37.36 16.52
N ASN A 45 26.53 -37.73 15.68
CA ASN A 45 26.75 -39.08 15.26
C ASN A 45 28.27 -39.40 15.05
N GLY A 46 28.57 -40.62 14.62
CA GLY A 46 29.98 -41.09 14.41
C GLY A 46 30.70 -40.33 13.28
N TYR A 47 29.96 -39.74 12.31
CA TYR A 47 30.54 -38.91 11.27
C TYR A 47 31.18 -37.65 11.87
N TRP A 48 30.45 -36.94 12.75
CA TRP A 48 30.94 -35.75 13.42
C TRP A 48 32.12 -36.04 14.36
N GLN A 49 32.06 -37.16 15.12
CA GLN A 49 33.20 -37.59 15.98
C GLN A 49 34.47 -37.80 15.18
N LYS A 50 34.39 -38.47 14.03
CA LYS A 50 35.51 -38.70 13.13
C LYS A 50 36.06 -37.39 12.56
N LYS A 51 35.16 -36.50 12.15
CA LYS A 51 35.48 -35.23 11.51
C LYS A 51 36.16 -34.27 12.51
N LEU A 52 35.58 -34.10 13.68
CA LEU A 52 36.14 -33.25 14.74
C LEU A 52 37.50 -33.78 15.24
N LYS A 53 37.65 -35.09 15.37
CA LYS A 53 38.95 -35.68 15.77
C LYS A 53 40.07 -35.43 14.76
N ALA A 54 39.74 -35.24 13.50
CA ALA A 54 40.70 -34.98 12.42
C ALA A 54 41.09 -33.51 12.26
N ALA A 55 40.33 -32.57 12.84
CA ALA A 55 40.60 -31.16 12.77
C ALA A 55 41.59 -30.70 13.86
N SER A 56 42.47 -29.76 13.55
CA SER A 56 43.35 -29.09 14.50
C SER A 56 42.62 -28.03 15.30
N PHE A 57 41.65 -27.36 14.67
CA PHE A 57 40.85 -26.32 15.27
C PHE A 57 39.37 -26.39 14.79
N PHE A 58 38.46 -26.23 15.74
CA PHE A 58 37.03 -26.14 15.48
C PHE A 58 36.50 -24.75 15.84
N PHE A 59 35.87 -24.10 14.89
CA PHE A 59 35.25 -22.79 15.05
C PHE A 59 33.79 -22.85 14.65
N CYS A 60 32.91 -22.57 15.60
CA CYS A 60 31.48 -22.58 15.38
C CYS A 60 30.87 -21.18 15.61
N THR A 61 30.07 -20.68 14.66
CA THR A 61 29.25 -19.50 14.85
C THR A 61 27.75 -19.91 14.81
N TRP A 62 26.98 -19.41 15.78
CA TRP A 62 25.61 -19.88 15.95
C TRP A 62 24.65 -18.76 16.34
N MET A 63 23.48 -18.70 15.68
CA MET A 63 22.37 -17.84 16.07
C MET A 63 21.26 -18.66 16.70
N GLY A 64 20.83 -18.28 17.91
CA GLY A 64 19.84 -18.97 18.72
C GLY A 64 20.44 -19.51 20.03
N THR A 65 19.57 -20.00 20.91
CA THR A 65 20.00 -20.55 22.21
C THR A 65 20.79 -21.82 21.99
N GLY A 66 22.10 -21.78 22.16
CA GLY A 66 23.00 -22.95 22.08
C GLY A 66 22.57 -24.08 23.02
N LEU A 67 21.85 -23.77 24.09
CA LEU A 67 21.26 -24.70 25.04
C LEU A 67 20.16 -25.61 24.45
N SER A 68 19.49 -25.19 23.39
CA SER A 68 18.47 -26.00 22.71
C SER A 68 19.03 -26.96 21.66
N CYS A 69 20.28 -26.73 21.20
CA CYS A 69 20.89 -27.57 20.19
C CYS A 69 21.74 -28.70 20.82
N ASP A 70 21.23 -29.92 20.75
CA ASP A 70 21.87 -31.14 21.26
C ASP A 70 23.25 -31.38 20.62
N TYR A 71 23.39 -31.07 19.32
CA TYR A 71 24.66 -31.15 18.59
C TYR A 71 25.79 -30.30 19.24
N LEU A 72 25.50 -29.03 19.55
CA LEU A 72 26.51 -28.11 20.11
C LEU A 72 27.02 -28.58 21.47
N LYS A 73 26.14 -29.05 22.36
CA LYS A 73 26.49 -29.59 23.66
C LYS A 73 27.40 -30.83 23.55
N LYS A 74 27.00 -31.77 22.70
CA LYS A 74 27.75 -33.02 22.49
C LYS A 74 29.08 -32.77 21.77
N ALA A 75 29.11 -31.82 20.80
CA ALA A 75 30.35 -31.42 20.14
C ALA A 75 31.33 -30.79 21.11
N SER A 76 30.91 -29.83 21.93
CA SER A 76 31.75 -29.21 22.95
C SER A 76 32.29 -30.24 23.97
N ALA A 77 31.41 -31.07 24.53
CA ALA A 77 31.83 -32.11 25.48
C ALA A 77 32.86 -33.12 24.88
N PHE A 78 32.66 -33.48 23.60
CA PHE A 78 33.59 -34.33 22.88
C PHE A 78 34.94 -33.67 22.69
N LEU A 79 34.99 -32.41 22.22
CA LEU A 79 36.21 -31.65 21.99
C LEU A 79 36.99 -31.38 23.30
N GLN A 80 36.27 -31.03 24.37
CA GLN A 80 36.88 -30.86 25.69
C GLN A 80 37.52 -32.16 26.20
N LYS A 81 36.86 -33.30 26.05
CA LYS A 81 37.39 -34.61 26.40
C LYS A 81 38.68 -34.95 25.60
N GLN A 82 38.76 -34.51 24.34
CA GLN A 82 39.96 -34.68 23.51
C GLN A 82 41.04 -33.62 23.81
N LYS A 83 40.78 -32.67 24.70
CA LYS A 83 41.65 -31.49 24.97
C LYS A 83 41.96 -30.69 23.69
N GLN A 84 41.03 -30.65 22.76
CA GLN A 84 41.16 -29.98 21.46
C GLN A 84 40.72 -28.53 21.56
N CYS A 85 41.51 -27.62 21.00
CA CYS A 85 41.22 -26.19 20.98
C CYS A 85 39.97 -25.89 20.11
N HIS A 86 39.04 -25.13 20.63
CA HIS A 86 37.84 -24.77 19.92
C HIS A 86 37.19 -23.49 20.44
N LEU A 87 36.42 -22.83 19.56
CA LEU A 87 35.64 -21.63 19.84
C LEU A 87 34.18 -21.82 19.39
N PHE A 88 33.27 -21.49 20.29
CA PHE A 88 31.83 -21.30 19.96
C PHE A 88 31.46 -19.82 20.12
N ASP A 89 31.18 -19.14 19.01
CA ASP A 89 30.65 -17.79 19.02
C ASP A 89 29.13 -17.85 18.82
N ILE A 90 28.41 -17.80 19.92
CA ILE A 90 26.92 -17.95 19.96
C ILE A 90 26.29 -16.62 20.26
N ILE A 91 25.33 -16.19 19.42
CA ILE A 91 24.57 -14.94 19.61
C ILE A 91 23.54 -15.13 20.67
N ASP A 92 23.47 -15.45 21.66
CA ASP A 92 22.63 -15.74 22.82
C ASP A 92 23.10 -17.00 23.52
N PRO A 93 24.31 -16.94 24.13
CA PRO A 93 24.99 -18.11 24.60
C PRO A 93 24.36 -18.74 25.84
N GLY A 94 23.47 -18.04 26.56
CA GLY A 94 23.13 -18.44 27.93
C GLY A 94 24.33 -18.35 28.83
N ASP A 95 24.34 -19.12 29.93
CA ASP A 95 25.44 -19.15 30.94
C ASP A 95 26.59 -20.13 30.62
N ASP A 96 26.51 -20.89 29.53
CA ASP A 96 27.45 -21.96 29.22
C ASP A 96 28.70 -21.48 28.45
N LYS A 97 29.86 -21.59 29.04
CA LYS A 97 31.14 -21.41 28.35
C LYS A 97 31.53 -22.71 27.64
N LEU A 98 31.25 -22.75 26.32
CA LEU A 98 31.55 -23.90 25.47
C LEU A 98 33.00 -23.92 24.93
N ASP A 99 33.74 -22.84 25.11
CA ASP A 99 35.11 -22.65 24.58
C ASP A 99 36.16 -23.42 25.38
N TYR A 100 37.22 -23.86 24.69
CA TYR A 100 38.33 -24.52 25.35
C TYR A 100 39.70 -24.26 24.66
N GLY A 101 40.72 -24.03 25.47
CA GLY A 101 42.11 -24.04 25.02
C GLY A 101 42.61 -22.79 24.27
N LEU A 102 41.80 -21.76 24.12
CA LEU A 102 42.16 -20.51 23.46
C LEU A 102 42.53 -19.41 24.46
N PRO A 103 43.68 -18.73 24.27
CA PRO A 103 43.96 -17.47 24.96
C PRO A 103 42.91 -16.42 24.68
N GLU A 104 42.56 -15.59 25.67
CA GLU A 104 41.51 -14.55 25.54
C GLU A 104 41.83 -13.58 24.40
N GLN A 105 43.07 -13.24 24.17
CA GLN A 105 43.49 -12.38 23.07
C GLN A 105 43.14 -12.97 21.69
N GLN A 106 43.29 -14.26 21.48
CA GLN A 106 42.95 -14.95 20.24
C GLN A 106 41.43 -15.02 20.06
N LYS A 107 40.68 -15.29 21.13
CA LYS A 107 39.19 -15.26 21.08
C LYS A 107 38.67 -13.88 20.65
N ASN A 108 39.19 -12.84 21.29
CA ASN A 108 38.80 -11.47 20.99
C ASN A 108 39.11 -11.10 19.53
N LEU A 109 40.27 -11.52 19.02
CA LEU A 109 40.64 -11.29 17.61
C LEU A 109 39.70 -12.01 16.63
N LEU A 110 39.36 -13.27 16.88
CA LEU A 110 38.40 -14.03 16.07
C LEU A 110 37.03 -13.37 16.07
N LYS A 111 36.56 -12.98 17.26
CA LYS A 111 35.28 -12.27 17.41
C LYS A 111 35.27 -10.88 16.71
N GLN A 112 36.41 -10.18 16.74
CA GLN A 112 36.56 -8.91 16.04
C GLN A 112 36.44 -9.06 14.50
N TYR A 113 37.07 -10.09 13.92
CA TYR A 113 36.90 -10.37 12.49
C TYR A 113 35.41 -10.61 12.10
N LEU A 114 34.71 -11.39 12.92
CA LEU A 114 33.29 -11.64 12.70
C LEU A 114 32.44 -10.35 12.83
N SER A 115 32.69 -9.57 13.89
CA SER A 115 31.95 -8.34 14.16
C SER A 115 32.23 -7.21 13.14
N CYS A 116 33.48 -7.11 12.67
CA CYS A 116 33.85 -6.19 11.58
C CYS A 116 33.21 -6.60 10.25
N SER A 117 32.99 -7.91 10.06
CA SER A 117 32.29 -8.48 8.90
C SER A 117 32.89 -8.08 7.54
N GLY A 118 32.31 -8.56 6.46
CA GLY A 118 32.71 -8.21 5.09
C GLY A 118 33.84 -9.06 4.50
N LEU A 119 33.90 -9.06 3.17
CA LEU A 119 34.76 -9.96 2.41
C LEU A 119 36.24 -9.86 2.80
N ILE A 120 36.76 -8.63 2.97
CA ILE A 120 38.15 -8.38 3.30
C ILE A 120 38.51 -8.91 4.71
N ASN A 121 37.63 -8.72 5.70
CA ASN A 121 37.83 -9.19 7.04
C ASN A 121 37.78 -10.73 7.11
N TYR A 122 36.89 -11.36 6.37
CA TYR A 122 36.78 -12.82 6.29
C TYR A 122 37.94 -13.45 5.51
N GLN A 123 38.48 -12.77 4.51
CA GLN A 123 39.70 -13.20 3.84
C GLN A 123 40.85 -13.23 4.82
N ASN A 124 41.04 -12.16 5.61
CA ASN A 124 42.08 -12.09 6.63
C ASN A 124 41.79 -13.05 7.78
N LEU A 125 40.56 -13.32 8.17
CA LEU A 125 40.18 -14.37 9.11
C LEU A 125 40.61 -15.74 8.61
N CYS A 126 40.39 -16.08 7.34
CA CYS A 126 40.84 -17.34 6.77
C CYS A 126 42.39 -17.47 6.82
N LEU A 127 43.10 -16.40 6.47
CA LEU A 127 44.57 -16.36 6.53
C LEU A 127 45.04 -16.49 7.97
N TYR A 128 44.47 -15.76 8.92
CA TYR A 128 44.81 -15.88 10.35
C TYR A 128 44.52 -17.28 10.90
N LEU A 129 43.39 -17.88 10.57
CA LEU A 129 43.07 -19.24 11.00
C LEU A 129 44.12 -20.25 10.53
N VAL A 130 44.58 -20.13 9.29
CA VAL A 130 45.61 -21.00 8.74
C VAL A 130 46.96 -20.77 9.43
N ASP A 131 47.35 -19.52 9.65
CA ASP A 131 48.60 -19.18 10.34
C ASP A 131 48.62 -19.68 11.80
N ALA A 132 47.53 -19.48 12.52
CA ALA A 132 47.46 -19.78 13.96
C ALA A 132 47.26 -21.28 14.28
N PHE A 133 46.59 -22.05 13.39
CA PHE A 133 46.14 -23.40 13.70
C PHE A 133 46.59 -24.49 12.73
N THR A 134 47.48 -24.14 11.77
CA THR A 134 48.13 -25.11 10.88
C THR A 134 49.64 -24.93 10.85
N GLN A 135 50.33 -25.75 10.03
CA GLN A 135 51.77 -25.60 9.81
C GLN A 135 52.16 -24.55 8.76
N TYR A 136 51.16 -23.91 8.12
CA TYR A 136 51.42 -22.95 7.06
C TYR A 136 51.48 -21.54 7.64
N GLN A 137 52.51 -20.78 7.26
CA GLN A 137 52.63 -19.37 7.60
C GLN A 137 51.93 -18.51 6.52
N THR A 138 51.14 -17.58 6.96
CA THR A 138 50.43 -16.63 6.09
C THR A 138 50.53 -15.20 6.65
N ALA A 139 50.55 -14.22 5.76
CA ALA A 139 50.41 -12.83 6.14
C ALA A 139 48.92 -12.47 6.15
N TYR A 140 48.48 -11.78 7.19
CA TYR A 140 47.12 -11.28 7.34
C TYR A 140 47.13 -9.90 7.96
N ASP A 141 46.11 -9.10 7.62
CA ASP A 141 45.88 -7.81 8.26
C ASP A 141 44.91 -7.97 9.45
N LEU A 142 45.05 -7.09 10.45
CA LEU A 142 44.13 -7.02 11.58
C LEU A 142 42.72 -6.63 11.12
N PRO A 143 41.68 -6.96 11.90
CA PRO A 143 40.31 -6.59 11.56
C PRO A 143 40.17 -5.11 11.31
N GLN A 144 39.55 -4.74 10.16
CA GLN A 144 39.35 -3.37 9.76
C GLN A 144 37.88 -2.99 10.02
N GLN A 145 37.68 -1.89 10.76
CA GLN A 145 36.35 -1.32 10.92
C GLN A 145 35.94 -0.63 9.61
N LEU A 146 35.01 -1.25 8.90
CA LEU A 146 34.45 -0.68 7.68
C LEU A 146 33.34 0.32 8.01
N PRO A 147 33.09 1.34 7.15
CA PRO A 147 32.04 2.34 7.38
C PRO A 147 30.66 1.72 7.68
N TRP A 148 29.94 2.31 8.64
CA TRP A 148 28.59 1.86 8.98
C TRP A 148 27.53 2.39 8.04
N CYS A 149 27.78 3.54 7.42
CA CYS A 149 26.97 4.11 6.35
C CYS A 149 27.84 4.90 5.38
N GLY A 150 27.38 5.04 4.17
CA GLY A 150 28.08 5.80 3.13
C GLY A 150 27.35 5.78 1.80
N ILE A 151 27.75 6.64 0.88
CA ILE A 151 27.21 6.67 -0.48
C ILE A 151 27.98 5.64 -1.32
N TYR A 152 27.23 4.81 -2.03
CA TYR A 152 27.74 3.83 -2.98
C TYR A 152 27.36 4.19 -4.41
N HIS A 153 28.28 3.96 -5.34
CA HIS A 153 27.99 4.03 -6.76
C HIS A 153 28.88 3.01 -7.51
N PRO A 154 28.34 2.27 -8.50
CA PRO A 154 29.09 1.20 -9.19
C PRO A 154 30.31 1.67 -9.95
N ASP A 155 30.39 2.94 -10.35
CA ASP A 155 31.53 3.50 -11.09
C ASP A 155 32.66 4.00 -10.20
N PHE A 156 32.45 4.08 -8.87
CA PHE A 156 33.41 4.66 -7.96
C PHE A 156 34.05 3.59 -7.07
N LYS A 157 35.37 3.57 -7.05
CA LYS A 157 36.13 2.60 -6.26
C LYS A 157 36.10 2.87 -4.75
N ASN A 158 35.91 4.14 -4.37
CA ASN A 158 35.92 4.57 -2.98
C ASN A 158 34.52 5.01 -2.57
N GLU A 159 34.07 4.57 -1.43
CA GLU A 159 32.82 4.98 -0.81
C GLU A 159 32.94 6.45 -0.36
N PHE A 160 31.93 7.25 -0.74
CA PHE A 160 31.87 8.63 -0.33
C PHE A 160 31.22 8.74 1.05
N VAL A 161 31.98 9.17 2.03
CA VAL A 161 31.51 9.35 3.40
C VAL A 161 30.80 10.70 3.59
N GLU A 162 31.02 11.65 2.66
CA GLU A 162 30.49 12.99 2.71
C GLU A 162 29.67 13.32 1.46
N LEU A 163 28.40 13.71 1.65
CA LEU A 163 27.49 14.12 0.58
C LEU A 163 28.08 15.23 -0.28
N LYS A 164 28.71 16.24 0.35
CA LYS A 164 29.28 17.40 -0.34
C LYS A 164 30.37 17.01 -1.34
N ALA A 165 31.20 16.02 -0.98
CA ALA A 165 32.28 15.52 -1.85
C ALA A 165 31.69 14.73 -3.03
N TYR A 166 30.63 13.98 -2.80
CA TYR A 166 29.91 13.24 -3.83
C TYR A 166 29.20 14.18 -4.79
N SER A 167 28.41 15.11 -4.27
CA SER A 167 27.60 16.06 -5.06
C SER A 167 28.48 16.95 -5.95
N ALA A 168 29.61 17.42 -5.45
CA ALA A 168 30.53 18.26 -6.22
C ALA A 168 31.09 17.59 -7.48
N LYS A 169 31.10 16.24 -7.53
CA LYS A 169 31.65 15.48 -8.66
C LYS A 169 30.58 14.89 -9.57
N HIS A 170 29.38 14.61 -9.04
CA HIS A 170 28.44 13.71 -9.71
C HIS A 170 27.04 14.29 -9.85
N PHE A 171 26.74 15.44 -9.23
CA PHE A 171 25.43 16.07 -9.32
C PHE A 171 25.35 17.09 -10.42
N ASP A 172 24.23 17.04 -11.12
CA ASP A 172 23.71 18.12 -11.92
C ASP A 172 22.55 18.77 -11.14
N SER A 173 22.74 19.99 -10.68
CA SER A 173 21.74 20.72 -9.86
C SER A 173 20.44 21.04 -10.61
N SER A 174 20.40 20.86 -11.92
CA SER A 174 19.20 21.03 -12.74
C SER A 174 18.32 19.77 -12.79
N LYS A 175 18.82 18.64 -12.30
CA LYS A 175 18.13 17.35 -12.36
C LYS A 175 17.47 17.00 -11.03
N PRO A 176 16.33 16.30 -11.07
CA PRO A 176 15.74 15.70 -9.88
C PRO A 176 16.70 14.70 -9.22
N THR A 177 16.55 14.51 -7.92
CA THR A 177 17.42 13.62 -7.14
C THR A 177 16.60 12.51 -6.48
N VAL A 178 16.96 11.26 -6.75
CA VAL A 178 16.36 10.08 -6.12
C VAL A 178 17.30 9.56 -5.03
N GLY A 179 16.80 9.52 -3.79
CA GLY A 179 17.44 8.83 -2.70
C GLY A 179 17.15 7.33 -2.76
N PHE A 180 18.16 6.51 -2.54
CA PHE A 180 18.02 5.06 -2.45
C PHE A 180 18.78 4.59 -1.22
N ILE A 181 18.08 4.00 -0.25
CA ILE A 181 18.73 3.42 0.93
C ILE A 181 18.75 1.91 0.80
N PHE A 182 19.81 1.22 1.29
CA PHE A 182 19.89 -0.22 1.22
C PHE A 182 20.79 -0.80 2.33
N SER A 183 20.74 -2.12 2.49
CA SER A 183 21.45 -2.81 3.56
C SER A 183 22.97 -2.69 3.43
N ARG A 184 23.64 -2.34 4.54
CA ARG A 184 25.09 -2.40 4.66
C ARG A 184 25.61 -3.80 4.39
N GLU A 185 24.89 -4.85 4.75
CA GLU A 185 25.28 -6.24 4.51
C GLU A 185 25.46 -6.53 3.01
N ASP A 186 24.55 -6.03 2.16
CA ASP A 186 24.70 -6.21 0.71
C ASP A 186 25.99 -5.55 0.20
N TRP A 187 26.32 -4.37 0.73
CA TRP A 187 27.57 -3.66 0.39
C TRP A 187 28.81 -4.38 0.91
N LEU A 188 28.81 -4.88 2.14
CA LEU A 188 29.93 -5.63 2.76
C LEU A 188 30.28 -6.89 1.96
N TRP A 189 29.25 -7.61 1.50
CA TRP A 189 29.41 -8.87 0.79
C TRP A 189 29.44 -8.70 -0.72
N LYS A 190 29.42 -7.45 -1.22
CA LYS A 190 29.42 -7.13 -2.67
C LYS A 190 28.25 -7.78 -3.43
N ARG A 191 27.12 -8.00 -2.77
CA ARG A 191 25.88 -8.56 -3.35
C ARG A 191 24.98 -7.45 -3.89
N LEU A 192 25.50 -6.67 -4.83
CA LEU A 192 24.97 -5.38 -5.27
C LEU A 192 24.26 -5.45 -6.63
N ALA A 193 23.81 -6.63 -7.07
CA ALA A 193 23.27 -6.82 -8.40
C ALA A 193 22.00 -5.96 -8.64
N TYR A 194 20.99 -6.03 -7.77
CA TYR A 194 19.78 -5.24 -7.96
C TYR A 194 19.99 -3.75 -7.63
N GLN A 195 20.88 -3.43 -6.71
CA GLN A 195 21.23 -2.04 -6.39
C GLN A 195 21.85 -1.34 -7.60
N ASN A 196 22.79 -2.01 -8.26
CA ASN A 196 23.42 -1.50 -9.48
C ASN A 196 22.38 -1.24 -10.58
N GLU A 197 21.45 -2.19 -10.79
CA GLU A 197 20.38 -2.02 -11.76
C GLU A 197 19.45 -0.85 -11.40
N ILE A 198 19.08 -0.67 -10.12
CA ILE A 198 18.27 0.48 -9.68
C ILE A 198 19.00 1.78 -9.96
N ILE A 199 20.28 1.91 -9.55
CA ILE A 199 21.08 3.11 -9.77
C ILE A 199 21.10 3.45 -11.26
N ARG A 200 21.48 2.48 -12.12
CA ARG A 200 21.56 2.69 -13.58
C ARG A 200 20.20 3.04 -14.19
N SER A 201 19.14 2.36 -13.78
CA SER A 201 17.81 2.62 -14.33
C SER A 201 17.28 4.00 -13.94
N VAL A 202 17.58 4.49 -12.74
CA VAL A 202 17.21 5.83 -12.28
C VAL A 202 18.03 6.91 -13.01
N GLU A 203 19.33 6.71 -13.17
CA GLU A 203 20.17 7.62 -13.96
C GLU A 203 19.70 7.74 -15.42
N ALA A 204 19.24 6.62 -16.01
CA ALA A 204 18.65 6.61 -17.33
C ALA A 204 17.36 7.46 -17.47
N GLN A 205 16.71 7.81 -16.32
CA GLN A 205 15.57 8.74 -16.29
C GLN A 205 16.02 10.21 -16.13
N ASN A 206 17.28 10.51 -16.38
CA ASN A 206 17.85 11.85 -16.24
C ASN A 206 17.75 12.41 -14.79
N CYS A 207 17.90 11.55 -13.81
CA CYS A 207 17.92 11.89 -12.39
C CYS A 207 19.31 11.72 -11.78
N ASN A 208 19.63 12.52 -10.77
CA ASN A 208 20.71 12.20 -9.84
C ASN A 208 20.31 11.06 -8.92
N VAL A 209 21.28 10.29 -8.43
CA VAL A 209 21.05 9.23 -7.45
C VAL A 209 21.93 9.43 -6.23
N ILE A 210 21.36 9.33 -5.03
CA ILE A 210 22.09 9.18 -3.78
C ILE A 210 21.78 7.81 -3.22
N ALA A 211 22.60 6.82 -3.52
CA ALA A 211 22.44 5.46 -3.02
C ALA A 211 23.27 5.27 -1.74
N VAL A 212 22.60 5.08 -0.61
CA VAL A 212 23.19 5.01 0.72
C VAL A 212 23.08 3.61 1.29
N PHE A 213 24.22 3.00 1.63
CA PHE A 213 24.20 1.80 2.44
C PHE A 213 24.16 2.18 3.94
N SER A 214 23.39 1.47 4.73
CA SER A 214 23.26 1.68 6.16
C SER A 214 22.81 0.42 6.89
N THR A 215 22.99 0.40 8.21
CA THR A 215 22.30 -0.52 9.12
C THR A 215 21.05 0.14 9.68
N THR A 216 20.07 -0.66 10.09
CA THR A 216 18.86 -0.15 10.73
C THR A 216 19.04 0.04 12.23
N MET A 217 19.84 -0.82 12.88
CA MET A 217 20.01 -0.82 14.33
C MET A 217 21.34 -0.17 14.74
N PRO A 218 21.32 0.83 15.62
CA PRO A 218 22.53 1.34 16.23
C PRO A 218 23.10 0.32 17.22
N ASN A 219 24.43 0.34 17.38
CA ASN A 219 25.11 -0.46 18.39
C ASN A 219 26.33 0.30 18.90
N GLU A 220 26.28 0.77 20.14
CA GLU A 220 27.33 1.57 20.76
C GLU A 220 28.64 0.82 20.88
N GLN A 221 28.62 -0.49 21.14
CA GLN A 221 29.83 -1.30 21.33
C GLN A 221 30.63 -1.44 20.03
N THR A 222 29.94 -1.50 18.88
CA THR A 222 30.56 -1.63 17.56
C THR A 222 30.72 -0.27 16.85
N GLY A 223 30.08 0.78 17.37
CA GLY A 223 30.02 2.09 16.75
C GLY A 223 29.03 2.18 15.57
N ALA A 224 28.09 1.21 15.45
CA ALA A 224 27.06 1.24 14.43
C ALA A 224 26.14 2.44 14.65
N VAL A 225 25.96 3.24 13.60
CA VAL A 225 25.12 4.44 13.64
C VAL A 225 23.64 4.09 13.40
N SER A 226 22.74 4.93 13.91
CA SER A 226 21.31 4.81 13.64
C SER A 226 20.97 5.18 12.18
N LEU A 227 19.82 4.72 11.73
CA LEU A 227 19.30 5.09 10.41
C LEU A 227 19.04 6.61 10.31
N ASP A 228 18.61 7.27 11.40
CA ASP A 228 18.48 8.71 11.49
C ASP A 228 19.77 9.44 11.09
N THR A 229 20.91 8.94 11.61
CA THR A 229 22.23 9.51 11.27
C THR A 229 22.54 9.40 9.78
N ALA A 230 22.17 8.28 9.14
CA ALA A 230 22.38 8.12 7.70
C ALA A 230 21.47 9.08 6.90
N PHE A 231 20.22 9.25 7.33
CA PHE A 231 19.29 10.21 6.72
C PHE A 231 19.80 11.64 6.84
N GLU A 232 20.18 12.09 8.04
CA GLU A 232 20.73 13.44 8.29
C GLU A 232 21.97 13.72 7.46
N ARG A 233 22.87 12.75 7.33
CA ARG A 233 24.16 12.94 6.62
C ARG A 233 24.02 12.95 5.12
N PHE A 234 23.06 12.21 4.54
CA PHE A 234 23.07 11.96 3.10
C PHE A 234 21.81 12.41 2.37
N PHE A 235 20.69 12.64 3.07
CA PHE A 235 19.43 13.09 2.45
C PHE A 235 19.09 14.54 2.83
N TYR A 236 19.94 15.19 3.62
CA TYR A 236 19.82 16.59 3.95
C TYR A 236 21.09 17.35 3.57
N GLN A 237 20.91 18.57 3.05
CA GLN A 237 21.98 19.53 2.80
C GLN A 237 21.57 20.88 3.37
N ASP A 238 22.43 21.47 4.21
CA ASP A 238 22.16 22.74 4.90
C ASP A 238 20.80 22.74 5.64
N GLY A 239 20.44 21.59 6.25
CA GLY A 239 19.20 21.39 7.01
C GLY A 239 17.94 21.24 6.17
N LYS A 240 18.05 21.14 4.83
CA LYS A 240 16.92 20.92 3.93
C LYS A 240 17.04 19.57 3.21
N PRO A 241 15.94 18.86 2.95
CA PRO A 241 15.94 17.67 2.13
C PRO A 241 16.57 17.94 0.75
N CYS A 242 17.46 17.06 0.31
CA CYS A 242 18.14 17.16 -0.98
C CYS A 242 17.77 16.02 -1.95
N ILE A 243 16.73 15.28 -1.62
CA ILE A 243 16.13 14.25 -2.48
C ILE A 243 14.66 14.60 -2.76
N ASP A 244 14.11 14.08 -3.86
CA ASP A 244 12.73 14.31 -4.30
C ASP A 244 11.85 13.08 -4.15
N VAL A 245 12.46 11.89 -4.12
CA VAL A 245 11.82 10.58 -3.91
C VAL A 245 12.78 9.71 -3.13
N LEU A 246 12.28 8.86 -2.24
CA LEU A 246 13.05 7.84 -1.55
C LEU A 246 12.63 6.43 -2.01
N ILE A 247 13.59 5.61 -2.42
CA ILE A 247 13.42 4.16 -2.65
C ILE A 247 13.87 3.42 -1.41
N ASN A 248 12.99 2.58 -0.82
CA ASN A 248 13.21 1.87 0.42
C ASN A 248 13.03 0.35 0.26
N PRO A 249 14.07 -0.48 0.41
CA PRO A 249 13.99 -1.94 0.43
C PRO A 249 13.91 -2.54 1.84
N PHE A 250 14.02 -1.73 2.89
CA PHE A 250 13.94 -2.26 4.25
C PHE A 250 12.55 -2.80 4.53
N VAL A 251 12.52 -3.95 5.16
CA VAL A 251 11.31 -4.60 5.64
C VAL A 251 10.94 -4.05 7.02
N PHE A 252 9.73 -4.32 7.46
CA PHE A 252 9.11 -3.73 8.65
C PHE A 252 8.88 -2.22 8.54
N SER A 253 8.09 -1.68 9.44
CA SER A 253 7.96 -0.23 9.57
C SER A 253 9.18 0.34 10.29
N LEU A 254 9.85 1.28 9.67
CA LEU A 254 11.02 1.94 10.24
C LEU A 254 10.65 2.77 11.49
N THR A 255 9.44 3.34 11.49
CA THR A 255 8.97 4.20 12.60
C THR A 255 8.40 3.39 13.76
N VAL A 256 7.62 2.34 13.50
CA VAL A 256 7.06 1.46 14.55
C VAL A 256 8.15 0.66 15.26
N THR A 257 9.16 0.21 14.53
CA THR A 257 10.33 -0.48 15.11
C THR A 257 11.29 0.47 15.83
N GLY A 258 11.12 1.79 15.67
CA GLY A 258 12.00 2.79 16.26
C GLY A 258 13.35 2.95 15.56
N PHE A 259 13.52 2.39 14.35
CA PHE A 259 14.73 2.57 13.54
C PHE A 259 14.86 3.99 13.00
N LEU A 260 13.73 4.64 12.77
CA LEU A 260 13.62 6.02 12.32
C LEU A 260 12.47 6.70 13.08
N LYS A 261 12.62 7.97 13.44
CA LYS A 261 11.52 8.73 14.04
C LYS A 261 10.53 9.16 12.96
N LEU A 262 9.24 9.04 13.26
CA LEU A 262 8.17 9.46 12.34
C LEU A 262 8.35 10.92 11.88
N ARG A 263 8.74 11.81 12.81
CA ARG A 263 9.00 13.22 12.49
C ARG A 263 10.07 13.40 11.41
N ASP A 264 11.12 12.59 11.42
CA ASP A 264 12.24 12.73 10.49
C ASP A 264 11.80 12.27 9.08
N LEU A 265 10.97 11.24 8.98
CA LEU A 265 10.37 10.82 7.72
C LEU A 265 9.38 11.87 7.19
N GLN A 266 8.55 12.47 8.05
CA GLN A 266 7.62 13.54 7.68
C GLN A 266 8.37 14.81 7.22
N GLN A 267 9.45 15.19 7.91
CA GLN A 267 10.27 16.35 7.55
C GLN A 267 11.02 16.16 6.22
N LEU A 268 11.34 14.92 5.86
CA LEU A 268 11.89 14.62 4.54
C LEU A 268 10.94 15.05 3.42
N GLY A 269 9.62 14.91 3.63
CA GLY A 269 8.56 15.47 2.78
C GLY A 269 8.62 15.00 1.33
N VAL A 270 9.00 13.74 1.09
CA VAL A 270 9.09 13.12 -0.24
C VAL A 270 8.32 11.80 -0.30
N PRO A 271 7.82 11.40 -1.48
CA PRO A 271 7.24 10.08 -1.66
C PRO A 271 8.25 8.97 -1.33
N VAL A 272 7.81 7.95 -0.60
CA VAL A 272 8.60 6.74 -0.29
C VAL A 272 8.07 5.59 -1.14
N LEU A 273 8.89 5.10 -2.06
CA LEU A 273 8.58 3.92 -2.88
C LEU A 273 9.16 2.67 -2.22
N GLN A 274 8.29 1.77 -1.80
CA GLN A 274 8.70 0.49 -1.25
C GLN A 274 9.15 -0.45 -2.36
N VAL A 275 10.24 -1.16 -2.15
CA VAL A 275 10.69 -2.24 -3.03
C VAL A 275 10.81 -3.54 -2.25
N VAL A 276 10.55 -4.67 -2.93
CA VAL A 276 10.51 -5.99 -2.30
C VAL A 276 11.55 -6.90 -2.94
N ASN A 277 12.37 -7.49 -2.09
CA ASN A 277 13.30 -8.56 -2.45
C ASN A 277 12.65 -9.89 -2.03
N THR A 278 11.90 -10.56 -2.92
CA THR A 278 11.22 -11.80 -2.54
C THR A 278 12.21 -12.94 -2.27
N TYR A 279 11.90 -13.77 -1.29
CA TYR A 279 12.65 -15.00 -0.98
C TYR A 279 12.30 -16.16 -1.92
N MET A 280 11.32 -15.95 -2.79
CA MET A 280 10.88 -16.97 -3.74
C MET A 280 11.69 -16.89 -5.04
N PRO A 281 11.89 -18.04 -5.75
CA PRO A 281 12.54 -18.03 -7.04
C PRO A 281 11.67 -17.41 -8.13
N TYR A 282 12.29 -16.92 -9.20
CA TYR A 282 11.64 -16.25 -10.33
C TYR A 282 10.47 -17.05 -10.90
N LYS A 283 10.65 -18.35 -11.11
CA LYS A 283 9.60 -19.21 -11.65
C LYS A 283 8.33 -19.23 -10.77
N TRP A 284 8.52 -19.28 -9.46
CA TRP A 284 7.39 -19.24 -8.52
C TRP A 284 6.70 -17.87 -8.56
N TRP A 285 7.47 -16.79 -8.44
CA TRP A 285 6.92 -15.43 -8.52
C TRP A 285 6.18 -15.18 -9.84
N GLN A 286 6.75 -15.62 -10.97
CA GLN A 286 6.15 -15.45 -12.28
C GLN A 286 4.78 -16.14 -12.39
N GLN A 287 4.64 -17.35 -11.84
CA GLN A 287 3.42 -18.16 -11.93
C GLN A 287 2.41 -17.88 -10.83
N SER A 288 2.83 -17.35 -9.69
CA SER A 288 1.99 -17.09 -8.53
C SER A 288 0.98 -15.97 -8.79
N MET A 289 -0.30 -16.18 -8.46
CA MET A 289 -1.34 -15.15 -8.49
C MET A 289 -1.35 -14.31 -7.21
N VAL A 290 -0.77 -14.79 -6.12
CA VAL A 290 -0.61 -13.99 -4.89
C VAL A 290 0.62 -13.08 -4.94
N GLY A 291 1.65 -13.45 -5.70
CA GLY A 291 2.88 -12.68 -5.92
C GLY A 291 3.92 -12.76 -4.81
N LEU A 292 3.51 -12.73 -3.55
CA LEU A 292 4.34 -12.85 -2.36
C LEU A 292 3.74 -13.89 -1.40
N THR A 293 4.57 -14.47 -0.54
CA THR A 293 4.09 -15.31 0.56
C THR A 293 3.38 -14.47 1.62
N PRO A 294 2.48 -15.04 2.46
CA PRO A 294 1.80 -14.29 3.52
C PRO A 294 2.76 -13.56 4.47
N ASN A 295 3.88 -14.18 4.82
CA ASN A 295 4.90 -13.55 5.66
C ASN A 295 5.52 -12.33 4.97
N GLU A 296 5.91 -12.45 3.69
CA GLU A 296 6.45 -11.34 2.92
C GLU A 296 5.44 -10.19 2.78
N VAL A 297 4.16 -10.49 2.57
CA VAL A 297 3.11 -9.46 2.57
C VAL A 297 3.08 -8.72 3.91
N SER A 298 3.17 -9.43 5.02
CA SER A 298 3.15 -8.82 6.35
C SER A 298 4.32 -7.86 6.55
N TYR A 299 5.57 -8.33 6.44
CA TYR A 299 6.73 -7.51 6.82
C TYR A 299 7.28 -6.59 5.71
N ALA A 300 7.07 -6.92 4.42
CA ALA A 300 7.62 -6.13 3.32
C ALA A 300 6.59 -5.24 2.61
N VAL A 301 5.29 -5.40 2.89
CA VAL A 301 4.20 -4.58 2.32
C VAL A 301 3.41 -3.90 3.43
N CYS A 302 2.72 -4.69 4.29
CA CYS A 302 1.81 -4.12 5.29
C CYS A 302 2.53 -3.21 6.31
N MET A 303 3.67 -3.65 6.84
CA MET A 303 4.38 -2.86 7.86
C MET A 303 4.99 -1.57 7.29
N PRO A 304 5.64 -1.53 6.12
CA PRO A 304 6.08 -0.27 5.51
C PRO A 304 4.95 0.71 5.17
N GLU A 305 3.71 0.22 5.00
CA GLU A 305 2.54 1.10 4.79
C GLU A 305 2.23 1.98 6.01
N PHE A 306 2.64 1.59 7.23
CA PHE A 306 2.55 2.46 8.43
C PHE A 306 3.45 3.69 8.32
N ASP A 307 4.53 3.61 7.54
CA ASP A 307 5.42 4.73 7.26
C ASP A 307 4.94 5.60 6.08
N GLY A 308 3.77 5.32 5.53
CA GLY A 308 3.25 6.00 4.33
C GLY A 308 3.91 5.54 3.03
N ALA A 309 4.62 4.40 3.03
CA ALA A 309 5.24 3.88 1.83
C ALA A 309 4.20 3.59 0.73
N LEU A 310 4.52 4.00 -0.49
CA LEU A 310 3.72 3.80 -1.69
C LEU A 310 4.25 2.59 -2.45
N HIS A 311 3.37 1.90 -3.15
CA HIS A 311 3.63 0.91 -4.18
C HIS A 311 4.78 -0.07 -3.86
N SER A 312 4.47 -1.32 -3.58
CA SER A 312 5.46 -2.37 -3.31
C SER A 312 5.90 -3.07 -4.59
N VAL A 313 7.06 -2.64 -5.14
CA VAL A 313 7.61 -3.16 -6.41
C VAL A 313 8.59 -4.30 -6.13
N PRO A 314 8.40 -5.50 -6.70
CA PRO A 314 9.39 -6.56 -6.60
C PRO A 314 10.61 -6.21 -7.47
N VAL A 315 11.80 -6.17 -6.89
CA VAL A 315 13.05 -5.81 -7.61
C VAL A 315 14.02 -6.96 -7.75
N SER A 316 13.89 -8.01 -6.94
CA SER A 316 14.70 -9.21 -7.08
C SER A 316 13.99 -10.46 -6.59
N THR A 317 14.40 -11.60 -7.12
CA THR A 317 14.04 -12.95 -6.67
C THR A 317 15.23 -13.66 -6.05
N ASN A 318 14.98 -14.75 -5.32
CA ASN A 318 16.00 -15.52 -4.65
C ASN A 318 16.24 -16.82 -5.40
N GLU A 319 17.33 -16.88 -6.15
CA GLU A 319 17.70 -18.04 -6.93
C GLU A 319 18.73 -18.91 -6.18
N LYS A 320 18.77 -20.17 -6.54
CA LYS A 320 19.69 -21.13 -5.95
C LYS A 320 20.76 -21.51 -6.96
N ASN A 321 22.03 -21.42 -6.53
CA ASN A 321 23.18 -21.91 -7.30
C ASN A 321 23.26 -23.44 -7.24
N ASP A 322 24.05 -24.04 -8.12
CA ASP A 322 24.31 -25.49 -8.18
C ASP A 322 24.91 -26.03 -6.85
N ASP A 323 25.64 -25.20 -6.13
CA ASP A 323 26.25 -25.52 -4.83
C ASP A 323 25.30 -25.35 -3.63
N GLY A 324 24.05 -24.97 -3.90
CA GLY A 324 23.03 -24.80 -2.87
C GLY A 324 22.97 -23.42 -2.23
N THR A 325 23.92 -22.51 -2.52
CA THR A 325 23.88 -21.13 -2.04
C THR A 325 22.83 -20.30 -2.79
N HIS A 326 22.39 -19.23 -2.16
CA HIS A 326 21.37 -18.34 -2.73
C HIS A 326 21.96 -17.02 -3.23
N TYR A 327 21.36 -16.47 -4.28
CA TYR A 327 21.71 -15.15 -4.80
C TYR A 327 20.45 -14.36 -5.22
N ARG A 328 20.56 -13.04 -5.16
CA ARG A 328 19.48 -12.12 -5.62
C ARG A 328 19.59 -11.89 -7.12
N LYS A 329 18.58 -12.34 -7.87
CA LYS A 329 18.46 -12.08 -9.31
C LYS A 329 17.61 -10.84 -9.53
N PRO A 330 18.15 -9.78 -10.15
CA PRO A 330 17.38 -8.57 -10.45
C PRO A 330 16.19 -8.84 -11.38
N LEU A 331 15.08 -8.20 -11.13
CA LEU A 331 13.91 -8.14 -12.02
C LEU A 331 13.98 -6.86 -12.86
N LYS A 332 14.77 -6.87 -13.92
CA LYS A 332 15.10 -5.69 -14.73
C LYS A 332 13.86 -4.90 -15.16
N GLU A 333 12.81 -5.58 -15.66
CA GLU A 333 11.60 -4.91 -16.12
C GLU A 333 10.83 -4.20 -14.99
N ARG A 334 10.89 -4.74 -13.77
CA ARG A 334 10.30 -4.11 -12.58
C ARG A 334 11.13 -2.92 -12.09
N ILE A 335 12.44 -3.06 -12.13
CA ILE A 335 13.38 -1.98 -11.80
C ILE A 335 13.23 -0.81 -12.78
N ASP A 336 13.10 -1.08 -14.07
CA ASP A 336 12.89 -0.03 -15.08
C ASP A 336 11.56 0.71 -14.88
N MET A 337 10.47 -0.01 -14.54
CA MET A 337 9.20 0.60 -14.19
C MET A 337 9.30 1.46 -12.92
N LEU A 338 9.95 0.94 -11.87
CA LEU A 338 10.23 1.68 -10.63
C LEU A 338 10.98 2.97 -10.92
N ALA A 339 12.04 2.89 -11.74
CA ALA A 339 12.87 4.04 -12.10
C ALA A 339 12.08 5.11 -12.85
N ARG A 340 11.26 4.73 -13.83
CA ARG A 340 10.37 5.66 -14.53
C ARG A 340 9.39 6.34 -13.58
N LYS A 341 8.75 5.56 -12.67
CA LYS A 341 7.84 6.10 -11.64
C LYS A 341 8.56 7.08 -10.70
N ALA A 342 9.74 6.71 -10.19
CA ALA A 342 10.55 7.59 -9.35
C ALA A 342 10.93 8.88 -10.08
N GLY A 343 11.36 8.77 -11.35
CA GLY A 343 11.69 9.91 -12.18
C GLY A 343 10.50 10.84 -12.44
N LYS A 344 9.32 10.31 -12.74
CA LYS A 344 8.10 11.13 -12.89
C LYS A 344 7.71 11.84 -11.61
N LEU A 345 7.68 11.14 -10.47
CA LEU A 345 7.39 11.75 -9.17
C LEU A 345 8.38 12.85 -8.82
N ALA A 346 9.68 12.60 -8.99
CA ALA A 346 10.72 13.57 -8.73
C ALA A 346 10.60 14.80 -9.64
N SER A 347 10.32 14.58 -10.93
CA SER A 347 10.21 15.65 -11.94
C SER A 347 9.04 16.61 -11.69
N LEU A 348 7.99 16.18 -10.98
CA LEU A 348 6.85 17.04 -10.64
C LEU A 348 7.25 18.30 -9.87
N ARG A 349 8.34 18.27 -9.08
CA ARG A 349 8.86 19.45 -8.37
C ARG A 349 9.54 20.45 -9.29
N TYR A 350 10.10 19.99 -10.41
CA TYR A 350 10.88 20.83 -11.34
C TYR A 350 10.02 21.37 -12.50
N LYS A 351 8.92 20.70 -12.81
CA LYS A 351 8.01 21.13 -13.86
C LYS A 351 7.19 22.33 -13.38
N LYS A 352 7.14 23.40 -14.16
CA LYS A 352 6.30 24.57 -13.84
C LYS A 352 4.83 24.13 -13.74
N THR A 353 4.10 24.70 -12.77
CA THR A 353 2.72 24.32 -12.49
C THR A 353 1.83 24.46 -13.72
N CYS A 354 1.99 25.55 -14.50
CA CYS A 354 1.21 25.78 -15.73
C CYS A 354 1.50 24.77 -16.87
N ASP A 355 2.62 24.03 -16.82
CA ASP A 355 3.02 23.06 -17.84
C ASP A 355 2.60 21.64 -17.46
N LYS A 356 2.15 21.40 -16.21
CA LYS A 356 1.73 20.09 -15.74
C LYS A 356 0.42 19.65 -16.39
N LYS A 357 0.40 18.43 -16.91
CA LYS A 357 -0.77 17.78 -17.49
C LYS A 357 -1.39 16.83 -16.49
N ILE A 358 -2.61 17.10 -16.07
CA ILE A 358 -3.32 16.31 -15.05
C ILE A 358 -4.59 15.70 -15.67
N ALA A 359 -4.72 14.38 -15.55
CA ALA A 359 -5.96 13.68 -15.90
C ALA A 359 -6.87 13.56 -14.67
N ILE A 360 -8.12 13.99 -14.77
CA ILE A 360 -9.15 13.76 -13.74
C ILE A 360 -10.13 12.75 -14.30
N VAL A 361 -10.21 11.57 -13.65
CA VAL A 361 -10.97 10.41 -14.11
C VAL A 361 -12.08 10.13 -13.12
N PHE A 362 -13.33 10.46 -13.50
CA PHE A 362 -14.50 10.14 -12.68
C PHE A 362 -14.84 8.65 -12.75
N HIS A 363 -15.14 8.05 -11.62
CA HIS A 363 -15.74 6.72 -11.57
C HIS A 363 -17.14 6.71 -12.20
N ASN A 364 -17.51 5.61 -12.84
CA ASN A 364 -18.82 5.44 -13.49
C ASN A 364 -19.20 3.96 -13.49
N TYR A 365 -19.98 3.56 -12.50
CA TYR A 365 -20.57 2.23 -12.45
C TYR A 365 -21.92 2.26 -11.73
N PRO A 366 -22.97 1.63 -12.26
CA PRO A 366 -23.11 1.16 -13.65
C PRO A 366 -22.80 2.23 -14.71
N PRO A 367 -22.41 1.86 -15.95
CA PRO A 367 -21.94 2.81 -16.96
C PRO A 367 -23.09 3.60 -17.60
N THR A 368 -23.72 4.45 -16.79
CA THR A 368 -24.79 5.37 -17.19
C THR A 368 -24.44 6.80 -16.84
N ASN A 369 -25.05 7.78 -17.54
CA ASN A 369 -24.78 9.19 -17.27
C ASN A 369 -25.18 9.62 -15.85
N SER A 370 -26.20 9.00 -15.25
CA SER A 370 -26.64 9.26 -13.88
C SER A 370 -25.61 8.80 -12.80
N ASN A 371 -24.68 7.93 -13.17
CA ASN A 371 -23.68 7.40 -12.25
C ASN A 371 -22.27 7.96 -12.47
N ILE A 372 -22.12 9.02 -13.28
CA ILE A 372 -20.85 9.71 -13.44
C ILE A 372 -20.44 10.33 -12.10
N GLY A 373 -19.26 10.00 -11.64
CA GLY A 373 -18.73 10.47 -10.37
C GLY A 373 -19.38 9.84 -9.13
N SER A 374 -20.07 8.68 -9.28
CA SER A 374 -20.66 8.00 -8.13
C SER A 374 -19.58 7.69 -7.07
N ALA A 375 -19.83 8.16 -5.84
CA ALA A 375 -18.93 8.04 -4.73
C ALA A 375 -19.70 7.97 -3.42
N ALA A 376 -19.33 7.06 -2.52
CA ALA A 376 -19.96 6.98 -1.21
C ALA A 376 -19.63 8.22 -0.39
N SER A 377 -20.64 8.90 0.11
CA SER A 377 -20.54 10.09 0.97
C SER A 377 -19.76 11.28 0.37
N LEU A 378 -19.48 11.31 -0.94
CA LEU A 378 -18.76 12.41 -1.59
C LEU A 378 -19.59 13.02 -2.71
N ASP A 379 -19.79 14.33 -2.70
CA ASP A 379 -20.17 15.11 -3.88
C ASP A 379 -18.93 15.28 -4.76
N SER A 380 -18.75 14.33 -5.66
CA SER A 380 -17.56 14.27 -6.51
C SER A 380 -17.52 15.38 -7.57
N ILE A 381 -18.69 15.80 -8.06
CA ILE A 381 -18.80 16.84 -9.09
C ILE A 381 -18.41 18.19 -8.50
N GLU A 382 -19.02 18.58 -7.38
CA GLU A 382 -18.68 19.84 -6.70
C GLU A 382 -17.24 19.80 -6.17
N SER A 383 -16.79 18.67 -5.63
CA SER A 383 -15.41 18.50 -5.18
C SER A 383 -14.39 18.77 -6.28
N VAL A 384 -14.62 18.25 -7.49
CA VAL A 384 -13.72 18.48 -8.62
C VAL A 384 -13.86 19.91 -9.14
N ARG A 385 -15.07 20.49 -9.15
CA ARG A 385 -15.25 21.90 -9.52
C ARG A 385 -14.42 22.83 -8.63
N LEU A 386 -14.48 22.64 -7.31
CA LEU A 386 -13.67 23.42 -6.36
C LEU A 386 -12.17 23.09 -6.49
N LEU A 387 -11.81 21.83 -6.78
CA LEU A 387 -10.44 21.46 -7.06
C LEU A 387 -9.88 22.22 -8.27
N LEU A 388 -10.67 22.36 -9.35
CA LEU A 388 -10.27 23.14 -10.53
C LEU A 388 -10.06 24.62 -10.18
N GLU A 389 -10.95 25.21 -9.36
CA GLU A 389 -10.76 26.59 -8.88
C GLU A 389 -9.43 26.75 -8.10
N GLU A 390 -9.16 25.81 -7.19
CA GLU A 390 -7.95 25.90 -6.38
C GLU A 390 -6.69 25.63 -7.22
N MET A 391 -6.74 24.67 -8.15
CA MET A 391 -5.66 24.43 -9.09
C MET A 391 -5.36 25.65 -9.95
N GLN A 392 -6.39 26.38 -10.42
CA GLN A 392 -6.20 27.61 -11.18
C GLN A 392 -5.50 28.69 -10.33
N LYS A 393 -5.89 28.87 -9.05
CA LYS A 393 -5.24 29.77 -8.11
C LYS A 393 -3.78 29.39 -7.87
N GLN A 394 -3.47 28.08 -7.88
CA GLN A 394 -2.09 27.56 -7.73
C GLN A 394 -1.28 27.63 -9.04
N GLY A 395 -1.86 28.18 -10.11
CA GLY A 395 -1.17 28.46 -11.37
C GLY A 395 -1.18 27.29 -12.38
N TYR A 396 -2.05 26.31 -12.21
CA TYR A 396 -2.32 25.32 -13.27
C TYR A 396 -3.05 26.01 -14.43
N ARG A 397 -2.77 25.54 -15.65
CA ARG A 397 -3.42 26.08 -16.84
C ARG A 397 -4.80 25.45 -16.99
N ILE A 398 -5.82 26.24 -16.66
CA ILE A 398 -7.24 25.90 -16.75
C ILE A 398 -7.94 27.04 -17.50
N ASP A 399 -8.59 26.71 -18.60
CA ASP A 399 -9.17 27.71 -19.50
C ASP A 399 -10.58 28.14 -19.03
N ASN A 400 -11.35 27.21 -18.43
CA ASN A 400 -12.72 27.49 -17.96
C ASN A 400 -13.00 26.80 -16.61
N ILE A 401 -13.65 27.53 -15.70
CA ILE A 401 -14.18 27.00 -14.44
C ILE A 401 -15.70 26.91 -14.55
N PRO A 402 -16.34 25.74 -14.38
CA PRO A 402 -17.79 25.62 -14.37
C PRO A 402 -18.43 26.47 -13.28
N THR A 403 -19.55 27.10 -13.58
CA THR A 403 -20.24 28.01 -12.63
C THR A 403 -20.87 27.28 -11.46
N ASP A 404 -21.29 26.04 -11.66
CA ASP A 404 -21.96 25.18 -10.69
C ASP A 404 -21.84 23.71 -11.12
N SER A 405 -22.24 22.79 -10.23
CA SER A 405 -22.19 21.35 -10.47
C SER A 405 -23.06 20.90 -11.63
N GLN A 406 -24.20 21.56 -11.86
CA GLN A 406 -25.12 21.21 -12.96
C GLN A 406 -24.52 21.55 -14.32
N SER A 407 -23.94 22.73 -14.46
CA SER A 407 -23.21 23.12 -15.68
C SER A 407 -22.03 22.19 -15.94
N PHE A 408 -21.33 21.82 -14.88
CA PHE A 408 -20.16 20.94 -14.99
C PHE A 408 -20.55 19.54 -15.47
N ILE A 409 -21.57 18.89 -14.90
CA ILE A 409 -22.01 17.58 -15.36
C ILE A 409 -22.55 17.63 -16.81
N ASN A 410 -23.19 18.72 -17.21
CA ASN A 410 -23.62 18.91 -18.59
C ASN A 410 -22.42 18.99 -19.55
N ASP A 411 -21.39 19.72 -19.18
CA ASP A 411 -20.15 19.79 -19.96
C ASP A 411 -19.45 18.40 -20.06
N ILE A 412 -19.34 17.67 -18.95
CA ILE A 412 -18.78 16.32 -18.96
C ILE A 412 -19.60 15.44 -19.92
N THR A 413 -20.91 15.38 -19.78
CA THR A 413 -21.77 14.47 -20.58
C THR A 413 -21.82 14.84 -22.07
N ALA A 414 -21.53 16.08 -22.40
CA ALA A 414 -21.42 16.53 -23.80
C ALA A 414 -20.13 16.01 -24.50
N HIS A 415 -19.11 15.64 -23.74
CA HIS A 415 -17.80 15.23 -24.26
C HIS A 415 -17.40 13.79 -23.86
N ALA A 416 -17.98 13.25 -22.78
CA ALA A 416 -17.64 11.94 -22.24
C ALA A 416 -18.88 11.22 -21.71
N THR A 417 -19.15 10.03 -22.24
CA THR A 417 -20.19 9.13 -21.71
C THR A 417 -19.79 7.67 -21.92
N ASN A 418 -20.10 6.83 -20.96
CA ASN A 418 -20.05 5.37 -21.08
C ASN A 418 -21.42 4.76 -21.37
N ASP A 419 -22.48 5.57 -21.35
CA ASP A 419 -23.85 5.13 -21.60
C ASP A 419 -24.06 4.90 -23.11
N ARG A 420 -24.12 3.63 -23.50
CA ARG A 420 -24.24 3.24 -24.90
C ARG A 420 -25.43 3.83 -25.63
N ARG A 421 -26.49 4.24 -24.90
CA ARG A 421 -27.69 4.87 -25.47
C ARG A 421 -27.38 6.27 -26.00
N PHE A 422 -26.34 6.93 -25.48
CA PHE A 422 -25.99 8.30 -25.80
C PHE A 422 -24.68 8.45 -26.59
N ILE A 423 -24.02 7.34 -26.91
CA ILE A 423 -22.85 7.37 -27.78
C ILE A 423 -23.32 7.66 -29.21
N SER A 424 -22.88 8.77 -29.78
CA SER A 424 -23.22 9.20 -31.13
C SER A 424 -21.95 9.58 -31.91
N GLU A 425 -22.00 9.57 -33.25
CA GLU A 425 -20.90 10.04 -34.09
C GLU A 425 -20.49 11.47 -33.73
N ALA A 426 -21.44 12.33 -33.45
CA ALA A 426 -21.17 13.71 -33.06
C ALA A 426 -20.43 13.84 -31.75
N LEU A 427 -20.67 12.94 -30.78
CA LEU A 427 -19.89 12.87 -29.53
C LEU A 427 -18.48 12.36 -29.80
N LEU A 428 -18.33 11.31 -30.63
CA LEU A 428 -17.03 10.74 -30.97
C LEU A 428 -16.14 11.74 -31.74
N GLU A 429 -16.76 12.56 -32.63
CA GLU A 429 -16.06 13.62 -33.35
C GLU A 429 -15.55 14.74 -32.44
N LYS A 430 -16.34 15.10 -31.41
CA LYS A 430 -16.04 16.17 -30.46
C LYS A 430 -15.01 15.78 -29.39
N ALA A 431 -14.80 14.48 -29.16
CA ALA A 431 -13.87 14.03 -28.14
C ALA A 431 -12.43 14.53 -28.44
N ASP A 432 -11.80 15.11 -27.42
CA ASP A 432 -10.43 15.62 -27.54
C ASP A 432 -9.37 14.50 -27.52
N GLY A 433 -9.69 13.34 -26.93
CA GLY A 433 -8.81 12.20 -26.88
C GLY A 433 -8.99 11.27 -28.10
N LYS A 434 -7.90 11.08 -28.86
CA LYS A 434 -7.89 10.23 -30.06
C LYS A 434 -6.61 9.39 -30.08
N LEU A 435 -6.77 8.07 -30.20
CA LEU A 435 -5.69 7.11 -30.29
C LEU A 435 -5.75 6.41 -31.65
N GLU A 436 -4.74 6.63 -32.47
CA GLU A 436 -4.65 6.01 -33.78
C GLU A 436 -4.53 4.48 -33.63
N LYS A 437 -5.18 3.75 -34.55
CA LYS A 437 -5.16 2.28 -34.58
C LYS A 437 -3.75 1.70 -34.65
N LEU A 438 -2.83 2.35 -35.37
CA LEU A 438 -1.45 1.93 -35.47
C LEU A 438 -0.71 2.08 -34.14
N ASP A 439 -0.94 3.17 -33.43
CA ASP A 439 -0.32 3.40 -32.12
C ASP A 439 -0.82 2.37 -31.11
N TYR A 440 -2.14 2.11 -31.08
CA TYR A 440 -2.69 1.07 -30.24
C TYR A 440 -2.14 -0.33 -30.58
N LYS A 441 -2.04 -0.68 -31.86
CA LYS A 441 -1.45 -1.96 -32.27
C LYS A 441 0.00 -2.10 -31.85
N SER A 442 0.78 -1.04 -32.00
CA SER A 442 2.18 -1.01 -31.53
C SER A 442 2.28 -1.22 -30.01
N PHE A 443 1.40 -0.61 -29.24
CA PHE A 443 1.29 -0.85 -27.79
C PHE A 443 0.90 -2.30 -27.50
N PHE A 444 -0.14 -2.82 -28.15
CA PHE A 444 -0.62 -4.18 -27.97
C PHE A 444 0.46 -5.24 -28.23
N GLU A 445 1.25 -5.07 -29.31
CA GLU A 445 2.34 -5.96 -29.68
C GLU A 445 3.50 -5.98 -28.66
N GLN A 446 3.64 -4.94 -27.83
CA GLN A 446 4.62 -4.87 -26.74
C GLN A 446 4.16 -5.55 -25.45
N LEU A 447 2.88 -5.88 -25.34
CA LEU A 447 2.36 -6.61 -24.17
C LEU A 447 2.94 -8.03 -24.12
N PRO A 448 3.03 -8.66 -22.93
CA PRO A 448 3.41 -10.05 -22.82
C PRO A 448 2.51 -10.95 -23.67
N VAL A 449 3.08 -11.96 -24.35
CA VAL A 449 2.35 -12.86 -25.26
C VAL A 449 1.08 -13.43 -24.63
N LYS A 450 1.19 -13.89 -23.37
CA LYS A 450 0.03 -14.42 -22.62
C LYS A 450 -1.09 -13.40 -22.46
N THR A 451 -0.75 -12.13 -22.28
CA THR A 451 -1.72 -11.02 -22.16
C THR A 451 -2.38 -10.74 -23.52
N GLN A 452 -1.59 -10.76 -24.62
CA GLN A 452 -2.12 -10.63 -25.97
C GLN A 452 -3.12 -11.76 -26.30
N GLU A 453 -2.74 -13.01 -26.04
CA GLU A 453 -3.60 -14.18 -26.24
C GLU A 453 -4.91 -14.10 -25.45
N GLN A 454 -4.85 -13.61 -24.22
CA GLN A 454 -6.04 -13.42 -23.38
C GLN A 454 -6.96 -12.33 -23.94
N LEU A 455 -6.43 -11.19 -24.36
CA LEU A 455 -7.20 -10.10 -24.99
C LEU A 455 -7.86 -10.54 -26.29
N LEU A 456 -7.13 -11.27 -27.15
CA LEU A 456 -7.67 -11.83 -28.41
C LEU A 456 -8.79 -12.82 -28.16
N ARG A 457 -8.65 -13.67 -27.14
CA ARG A 457 -9.67 -14.67 -26.77
C ARG A 457 -10.93 -14.00 -26.24
N ASP A 458 -10.78 -12.99 -25.35
CA ASP A 458 -11.89 -12.39 -24.62
C ASP A 458 -12.61 -11.29 -25.43
N TRP A 459 -11.88 -10.54 -26.28
CA TRP A 459 -12.38 -9.35 -26.98
C TRP A 459 -12.08 -9.30 -28.49
N GLY A 460 -11.45 -10.33 -29.06
CA GLY A 460 -11.14 -10.39 -30.50
C GLY A 460 -9.96 -9.53 -30.92
N GLU A 461 -9.90 -9.20 -32.21
CA GLU A 461 -8.77 -8.51 -32.83
C GLU A 461 -8.61 -7.06 -32.32
N ALA A 462 -7.35 -6.66 -32.15
CA ALA A 462 -6.98 -5.29 -31.79
C ALA A 462 -7.25 -4.30 -32.96
N PRO A 463 -7.83 -3.12 -32.69
CA PRO A 463 -8.08 -2.46 -31.42
C PRO A 463 -9.49 -2.70 -30.84
N GLY A 464 -10.26 -3.68 -31.32
CA GLY A 464 -11.65 -3.90 -30.94
C GLY A 464 -12.61 -2.94 -31.68
N GLU A 465 -13.91 -3.03 -31.32
CA GLU A 465 -14.96 -2.25 -31.98
C GLU A 465 -15.59 -1.16 -31.08
N VAL A 466 -15.31 -1.22 -29.77
CA VAL A 466 -15.91 -0.31 -28.78
C VAL A 466 -15.23 1.04 -28.83
N PHE A 467 -16.02 2.12 -28.87
CA PHE A 467 -15.53 3.51 -29.01
C PHE A 467 -14.58 3.73 -30.18
N ARG A 468 -14.76 2.97 -31.25
CA ARG A 468 -14.03 3.15 -32.49
C ARG A 468 -14.82 4.01 -33.49
N TYR A 469 -14.14 5.00 -34.06
CA TYR A 469 -14.65 5.82 -35.17
C TYR A 469 -13.63 5.77 -36.30
N GLY A 470 -13.98 5.10 -37.39
CA GLY A 470 -13.01 4.81 -38.45
C GLY A 470 -11.81 3.96 -37.95
N ASP A 471 -10.63 4.47 -38.15
CA ASP A 471 -9.37 3.85 -37.67
C ASP A 471 -8.84 4.47 -36.36
N VAL A 472 -9.68 5.18 -35.60
CA VAL A 472 -9.32 5.85 -34.37
C VAL A 472 -10.12 5.27 -33.20
N LEU A 473 -9.45 4.93 -32.09
CA LEU A 473 -10.06 4.70 -30.78
C LEU A 473 -10.29 6.07 -30.12
N ILE A 474 -11.50 6.32 -29.73
CA ILE A 474 -11.85 7.56 -29.03
C ILE A 474 -11.63 7.40 -27.55
N VAL A 475 -10.95 8.35 -26.94
CA VAL A 475 -10.84 8.51 -25.50
C VAL A 475 -11.81 9.63 -25.09
N PRO A 476 -13.04 9.29 -24.64
CA PRO A 476 -14.04 10.29 -24.30
C PRO A 476 -13.57 11.20 -23.19
N GLY A 477 -13.65 12.51 -23.40
CA GLY A 477 -13.21 13.49 -22.42
C GLY A 477 -13.06 14.86 -23.04
N MET A 478 -12.82 15.85 -22.19
CA MET A 478 -12.63 17.25 -22.59
C MET A 478 -11.29 17.79 -22.06
N LEU A 479 -10.60 18.53 -22.90
CA LEU A 479 -9.45 19.32 -22.51
C LEU A 479 -9.88 20.68 -21.96
N ASN A 480 -9.40 20.99 -20.77
CA ASN A 480 -9.58 22.30 -20.14
C ASN A 480 -8.21 22.87 -19.76
N GLY A 481 -7.57 23.53 -20.72
CA GLY A 481 -6.17 23.91 -20.63
C GLY A 481 -5.23 22.69 -20.64
N ASN A 482 -4.54 22.46 -19.53
CA ASN A 482 -3.69 21.28 -19.34
C ASN A 482 -4.34 20.22 -18.43
N ILE A 483 -5.63 20.31 -18.21
CA ILE A 483 -6.41 19.33 -17.45
C ILE A 483 -7.28 18.53 -18.42
N PHE A 484 -7.19 17.21 -18.41
CA PHE A 484 -8.06 16.32 -19.15
C PHE A 484 -9.09 15.71 -18.22
N ILE A 485 -10.37 16.06 -18.41
CA ILE A 485 -11.49 15.62 -17.59
C ILE A 485 -12.23 14.52 -18.32
N THR A 486 -12.38 13.37 -17.71
CA THR A 486 -12.92 12.18 -18.37
C THR A 486 -13.64 11.26 -17.38
N VAL A 487 -14.25 10.22 -17.93
CA VAL A 487 -14.98 9.18 -17.19
C VAL A 487 -14.29 7.84 -17.40
N GLN A 488 -14.04 7.08 -16.31
CA GLN A 488 -13.40 5.79 -16.39
C GLN A 488 -14.20 4.85 -17.30
N PRO A 489 -13.59 4.26 -18.35
CA PRO A 489 -14.33 3.36 -19.25
C PRO A 489 -14.77 2.09 -18.51
N PRO A 490 -15.87 1.46 -18.94
CA PRO A 490 -16.29 0.18 -18.40
C PRO A 490 -15.27 -0.90 -18.73
N ARG A 491 -15.04 -1.77 -17.78
CA ARG A 491 -14.08 -2.89 -17.89
C ARG A 491 -14.46 -3.87 -18.99
N GLY A 492 -15.77 -4.03 -19.26
CA GLY A 492 -16.31 -4.94 -20.25
C GLY A 492 -17.78 -4.63 -20.58
N PHE A 493 -18.28 -5.32 -21.61
CA PHE A 493 -19.65 -5.25 -22.09
C PHE A 493 -20.15 -6.68 -22.32
N GLY A 494 -21.42 -6.95 -22.08
CA GLY A 494 -22.03 -8.28 -22.28
C GLY A 494 -23.44 -8.32 -21.73
N ASP A 495 -24.04 -9.51 -21.76
CA ASP A 495 -25.41 -9.76 -21.29
C ASP A 495 -25.50 -9.70 -19.74
N ASP A 496 -24.38 -9.91 -19.06
CA ASP A 496 -24.28 -9.81 -17.60
C ASP A 496 -23.09 -8.91 -17.23
N PRO A 497 -23.25 -7.59 -17.20
CA PRO A 497 -22.20 -6.63 -16.85
C PRO A 497 -21.61 -6.88 -15.45
N GLY A 498 -22.42 -7.36 -14.50
CA GLY A 498 -22.00 -7.65 -13.14
C GLY A 498 -20.96 -8.79 -13.07
N LYS A 499 -21.18 -9.88 -13.82
CA LYS A 499 -20.20 -10.97 -13.92
C LYS A 499 -18.88 -10.54 -14.51
N ILE A 500 -18.93 -9.74 -15.58
CA ILE A 500 -17.72 -9.21 -16.23
C ILE A 500 -16.97 -8.28 -15.29
N TYR A 501 -17.70 -7.42 -14.58
CA TYR A 501 -17.12 -6.43 -13.69
C TYR A 501 -16.34 -7.06 -12.53
N HIS A 502 -16.83 -8.15 -11.98
CA HIS A 502 -16.20 -8.87 -10.86
C HIS A 502 -15.34 -10.08 -11.27
N SER A 503 -15.24 -10.39 -12.59
CA SER A 503 -14.47 -11.53 -13.04
C SER A 503 -12.97 -11.39 -12.73
N PRO A 504 -12.33 -12.33 -12.04
CA PRO A 504 -10.90 -12.33 -11.82
C PRO A 504 -10.08 -12.71 -13.05
N ASP A 505 -10.73 -13.30 -14.07
CA ASP A 505 -10.07 -13.92 -15.22
C ASP A 505 -10.35 -13.24 -16.56
N CYS A 506 -11.41 -12.42 -16.67
CA CYS A 506 -11.73 -11.72 -17.90
C CYS A 506 -10.84 -10.48 -18.07
N ALA A 507 -10.13 -10.40 -19.19
CA ALA A 507 -9.35 -9.22 -19.56
C ALA A 507 -10.24 -7.97 -19.65
N PRO A 508 -9.73 -6.76 -19.32
CA PRO A 508 -10.41 -5.53 -19.71
C PRO A 508 -10.44 -5.39 -21.23
N THR A 509 -11.36 -4.58 -21.76
CA THR A 509 -11.48 -4.36 -23.21
C THR A 509 -10.23 -3.70 -23.81
N HIS A 510 -10.04 -3.83 -25.11
CA HIS A 510 -9.03 -3.06 -25.85
C HIS A 510 -9.18 -1.55 -25.64
N HIS A 511 -10.42 -1.05 -25.63
CA HIS A 511 -10.70 0.36 -25.34
C HIS A 511 -10.22 0.78 -23.94
N TYR A 512 -10.45 -0.05 -22.92
CA TYR A 512 -9.99 0.23 -21.56
C TYR A 512 -8.46 0.38 -21.50
N LEU A 513 -7.71 -0.53 -22.13
CA LEU A 513 -6.26 -0.43 -22.20
C LEU A 513 -5.81 0.77 -23.04
N GLY A 514 -6.46 1.01 -24.17
CA GLY A 514 -6.20 2.16 -25.05
C GLY A 514 -6.40 3.50 -24.33
N PHE A 515 -7.43 3.60 -23.49
CA PHE A 515 -7.69 4.78 -22.67
C PHE A 515 -6.49 5.13 -21.77
N TYR A 516 -5.99 4.18 -20.96
CA TYR A 516 -4.86 4.44 -20.08
C TYR A 516 -3.54 4.61 -20.83
N HIS A 517 -3.36 3.87 -21.92
CA HIS A 517 -2.22 4.07 -22.80
C HIS A 517 -2.20 5.48 -23.40
N TRP A 518 -3.36 5.98 -23.87
CA TRP A 518 -3.45 7.32 -24.40
C TRP A 518 -3.12 8.38 -23.34
N LEU A 519 -3.70 8.27 -22.15
CA LEU A 519 -3.42 9.21 -21.05
C LEU A 519 -1.94 9.27 -20.72
N ARG A 520 -1.30 8.10 -20.61
CA ARG A 520 0.10 7.96 -20.18
C ARG A 520 1.10 8.32 -21.24
N ASP A 521 0.96 7.71 -22.43
CA ASP A 521 2.03 7.65 -23.41
C ASP A 521 1.80 8.60 -24.59
N ILE A 522 0.54 8.89 -24.96
CA ILE A 522 0.21 9.76 -26.09
C ILE A 522 -0.03 11.20 -25.61
N TRP A 523 -0.97 11.41 -24.71
CA TRP A 523 -1.19 12.73 -24.13
C TRP A 523 -0.09 13.13 -23.16
N GLY A 524 0.50 12.18 -22.46
CA GLY A 524 1.64 12.37 -21.57
C GLY A 524 1.27 13.03 -20.24
N ALA A 525 0.28 12.47 -19.56
CA ALA A 525 -0.10 12.92 -18.21
C ALA A 525 1.07 12.85 -17.23
N ASP A 526 1.25 13.89 -16.45
CA ASP A 526 2.22 13.95 -15.34
C ASP A 526 1.68 13.26 -14.09
N ALA A 527 0.37 13.32 -13.87
CA ALA A 527 -0.35 12.60 -12.83
C ALA A 527 -1.82 12.38 -13.23
N MET A 528 -2.48 11.42 -12.59
CA MET A 528 -3.92 11.24 -12.70
C MET A 528 -4.57 11.24 -11.32
N ILE A 529 -5.81 11.75 -11.28
CA ILE A 529 -6.66 11.80 -10.10
C ILE A 529 -7.90 10.98 -10.41
N HIS A 530 -8.08 9.84 -9.74
CA HIS A 530 -9.33 9.08 -9.82
C HIS A 530 -10.30 9.59 -8.78
N VAL A 531 -11.52 9.90 -9.18
CA VAL A 531 -12.55 10.44 -8.29
C VAL A 531 -13.77 9.52 -8.26
N GLY A 532 -14.03 8.93 -7.09
CA GLY A 532 -15.10 7.98 -6.85
C GLY A 532 -14.85 7.17 -5.58
N THR A 533 -15.81 6.32 -5.16
CA THR A 533 -15.62 5.46 -3.97
C THR A 533 -14.47 4.50 -4.18
N HIS A 534 -14.47 3.86 -5.34
CA HIS A 534 -13.40 3.02 -5.89
C HIS A 534 -13.59 2.98 -7.41
N GLY A 535 -12.53 2.62 -8.13
CA GLY A 535 -12.60 2.34 -9.55
C GLY A 535 -12.71 0.84 -9.81
N ASN A 536 -12.56 0.46 -11.07
CA ASN A 536 -12.41 -0.94 -11.43
C ASN A 536 -10.95 -1.33 -11.74
N LEU A 537 -10.04 -0.37 -11.70
CA LEU A 537 -8.63 -0.52 -12.05
C LEU A 537 -7.90 -1.50 -11.11
N GLU A 538 -8.08 -1.36 -9.81
CA GLU A 538 -7.50 -2.20 -8.77
C GLU A 538 -8.06 -3.63 -8.75
N TRP A 539 -9.21 -3.85 -9.40
CA TRP A 539 -9.89 -5.15 -9.49
C TRP A 539 -9.63 -5.91 -10.78
N LEU A 540 -8.85 -5.36 -11.70
CA LEU A 540 -8.47 -6.03 -12.95
C LEU A 540 -7.66 -7.30 -12.67
N PRO A 541 -7.66 -8.30 -13.58
CA PRO A 541 -6.87 -9.52 -13.41
C PRO A 541 -5.38 -9.25 -13.21
N GLY A 542 -4.75 -10.03 -12.34
CA GLY A 542 -3.34 -9.92 -12.01
C GLY A 542 -3.03 -10.41 -10.62
N LYS A 543 -1.76 -10.31 -10.21
CA LYS A 543 -1.30 -10.73 -8.88
C LYS A 543 -1.90 -9.86 -7.77
N GLY A 544 -2.07 -10.46 -6.59
CA GLY A 544 -2.54 -9.73 -5.40
C GLY A 544 -1.54 -8.70 -4.88
N ASN A 545 -0.24 -9.02 -4.94
CA ASN A 545 0.86 -8.15 -4.55
C ASN A 545 2.03 -8.36 -5.50
N ALA A 546 3.05 -7.49 -5.45
CA ALA A 546 4.28 -7.61 -6.24
C ALA A 546 4.00 -7.94 -7.71
N MET A 547 3.20 -7.10 -8.36
CA MET A 547 2.73 -7.27 -9.72
C MET A 547 3.87 -7.39 -10.74
N SER A 548 3.56 -8.00 -11.87
CA SER A 548 4.40 -8.09 -13.07
C SER A 548 3.81 -7.26 -14.21
N ASN A 549 4.56 -7.10 -15.29
CA ASN A 549 4.12 -6.45 -16.52
C ASN A 549 2.97 -7.16 -17.24
N ALA A 550 2.56 -8.35 -16.78
CA ALA A 550 1.39 -9.08 -17.26
C ALA A 550 0.12 -8.80 -16.43
N CYS A 551 0.21 -8.02 -15.36
CA CYS A 551 -0.93 -7.65 -14.52
C CYS A 551 -1.63 -6.43 -15.12
N TYR A 552 -2.93 -6.50 -15.39
CA TYR A 552 -3.66 -5.41 -16.03
C TYR A 552 -3.66 -4.10 -15.23
N PRO A 553 -3.77 -4.09 -13.88
CA PRO A 553 -3.63 -2.84 -13.14
C PRO A 553 -2.28 -2.14 -13.41
N ASP A 554 -1.19 -2.91 -13.49
CA ASP A 554 0.14 -2.38 -13.78
C ASP A 554 0.29 -1.91 -15.23
N ILE A 555 -0.29 -2.64 -16.19
CA ILE A 555 -0.33 -2.24 -17.60
C ILE A 555 -1.03 -0.88 -17.76
N CYS A 556 -2.14 -0.67 -17.05
CA CYS A 556 -2.91 0.56 -17.12
C CYS A 556 -2.20 1.73 -16.41
N THR A 557 -1.84 1.57 -15.14
CA THR A 557 -1.21 2.65 -14.37
C THR A 557 0.20 2.95 -14.82
N GLY A 558 0.99 1.92 -15.15
CA GLY A 558 2.40 2.05 -15.52
C GLY A 558 3.17 2.90 -14.51
N ASP A 559 3.78 3.96 -15.00
CA ASP A 559 4.59 4.90 -14.24
C ASP A 559 3.88 6.21 -13.83
N ILE A 560 2.60 6.41 -14.21
CA ILE A 560 1.87 7.63 -13.84
C ILE A 560 1.64 7.66 -12.32
N PRO A 561 1.97 8.77 -11.62
CA PRO A 561 1.49 9.02 -10.27
C PRO A 561 -0.04 9.01 -10.23
N ASN A 562 -0.61 8.13 -9.40
CA ASN A 562 -2.03 7.93 -9.26
C ASN A 562 -2.50 8.47 -7.91
N ILE A 563 -3.31 9.53 -7.91
CA ILE A 563 -3.86 10.16 -6.72
C ILE A 563 -5.32 9.75 -6.63
N TYR A 564 -5.75 9.27 -5.46
CA TYR A 564 -7.07 8.70 -5.31
C TYR A 564 -7.75 9.22 -4.04
N PRO A 565 -8.65 10.21 -4.14
CA PRO A 565 -9.61 10.50 -3.07
C PRO A 565 -10.40 9.23 -2.73
N TYR A 566 -10.28 8.75 -1.49
CA TYR A 566 -10.83 7.47 -1.08
C TYR A 566 -11.59 7.58 0.24
N TRP A 567 -12.71 6.88 0.33
CA TRP A 567 -13.54 6.94 1.52
C TRP A 567 -12.84 6.33 2.73
N ILE A 568 -12.72 7.10 3.81
CA ILE A 568 -11.96 6.73 5.00
C ILE A 568 -12.41 5.41 5.65
N THR A 569 -13.70 5.07 5.54
CA THR A 569 -14.26 3.84 6.14
C THR A 569 -14.11 2.61 5.25
N CYS A 570 -13.71 2.76 3.99
CA CYS A 570 -13.55 1.66 3.02
C CYS A 570 -12.09 1.17 2.96
N THR A 571 -11.53 0.81 4.12
CA THR A 571 -10.10 0.50 4.28
C THR A 571 -9.64 -0.71 3.46
N GLY A 572 -10.45 -1.77 3.37
CA GLY A 572 -10.11 -2.99 2.63
C GLY A 572 -9.92 -2.74 1.13
N GLU A 573 -10.82 -1.98 0.52
CA GLU A 573 -10.72 -1.60 -0.90
C GLU A 573 -9.61 -0.57 -1.15
N GLY A 574 -9.44 0.38 -0.23
CA GLY A 574 -8.35 1.35 -0.27
C GLY A 574 -6.98 0.67 -0.30
N ILE A 575 -6.79 -0.41 0.47
CA ILE A 575 -5.58 -1.22 0.44
C ILE A 575 -5.37 -1.86 -0.95
N GLN A 576 -6.43 -2.34 -1.61
CA GLN A 576 -6.32 -2.86 -2.98
C GLN A 576 -5.89 -1.77 -3.96
N ALA A 577 -6.49 -0.60 -3.89
CA ALA A 577 -6.11 0.55 -4.73
C ALA A 577 -4.64 0.92 -4.52
N LYS A 578 -4.17 0.98 -3.27
CA LYS A 578 -2.79 1.27 -2.92
C LYS A 578 -1.81 0.23 -3.49
N ARG A 579 -2.10 -1.06 -3.33
CA ARG A 579 -1.18 -2.16 -3.69
C ARG A 579 -1.24 -2.51 -5.17
N ARG A 580 -2.41 -2.39 -5.80
CA ARG A 580 -2.61 -2.86 -7.18
C ARG A 580 -2.68 -1.76 -8.22
N SER A 581 -3.10 -0.54 -7.86
CA SER A 581 -3.07 0.60 -8.77
C SER A 581 -2.06 1.69 -8.37
N ALA A 582 -1.16 1.38 -7.44
CA ALA A 582 -0.13 2.29 -6.93
C ALA A 582 -0.72 3.65 -6.47
N ALA A 583 -1.93 3.61 -5.91
CA ALA A 583 -2.65 4.80 -5.52
C ALA A 583 -2.05 5.47 -4.27
N CYS A 584 -1.85 6.77 -4.36
CA CYS A 584 -1.68 7.64 -3.21
C CYS A 584 -3.07 8.02 -2.70
N LEU A 585 -3.49 7.42 -1.58
CA LEU A 585 -4.83 7.62 -1.05
C LEU A 585 -4.92 8.95 -0.32
N ILE A 586 -5.95 9.73 -0.65
CA ILE A 586 -6.34 10.95 0.05
C ILE A 586 -7.69 10.67 0.70
N SER A 587 -7.70 10.42 2.01
CA SER A 587 -8.92 10.12 2.72
C SER A 587 -9.85 11.33 2.80
N TYR A 588 -11.14 11.11 2.61
CA TYR A 588 -12.18 12.11 2.85
C TYR A 588 -13.17 11.65 3.92
N LEU A 589 -13.85 12.61 4.54
CA LEU A 589 -14.77 12.39 5.64
C LEU A 589 -16.05 11.72 5.17
N SER A 590 -16.61 10.82 6.00
CA SER A 590 -18.00 10.37 5.83
C SER A 590 -18.95 11.43 6.37
N ALA A 591 -20.01 11.74 5.64
CA ALA A 591 -21.08 12.51 6.24
C ALA A 591 -21.67 11.73 7.44
N PRO A 592 -22.14 12.42 8.48
CA PRO A 592 -22.81 11.78 9.61
C PRO A 592 -24.01 10.94 9.14
N MET A 593 -24.28 9.85 9.84
CA MET A 593 -25.45 9.01 9.60
C MET A 593 -26.53 9.43 10.60
N SER A 594 -27.72 9.68 10.10
CA SER A 594 -28.92 9.94 10.92
C SER A 594 -29.99 8.89 10.65
N ILE A 595 -30.98 8.83 11.52
CA ILE A 595 -32.18 8.06 11.29
C ILE A 595 -33.02 8.82 10.23
N SER A 596 -33.52 8.09 9.23
CA SER A 596 -34.24 8.68 8.10
C SER A 596 -35.46 9.47 8.56
N GLY A 597 -36.18 8.98 9.55
CA GLY A 597 -37.48 9.55 9.91
C GLY A 597 -38.57 9.28 8.84
N THR A 598 -39.68 9.89 9.01
CA THR A 598 -40.76 9.94 7.99
C THR A 598 -40.96 11.38 7.52
N TYR A 599 -41.12 11.54 6.21
CA TYR A 599 -41.28 12.85 5.58
C TYR A 599 -42.61 12.92 4.79
N GLU A 600 -43.22 14.11 4.78
CA GLU A 600 -44.37 14.44 3.93
C GLU A 600 -45.43 13.31 3.88
N GLU A 601 -45.60 12.69 2.74
CA GLU A 601 -46.65 11.68 2.50
C GLU A 601 -46.50 10.43 3.39
N LEU A 602 -45.28 10.00 3.75
CA LEU A 602 -45.05 8.87 4.68
C LEU A 602 -45.49 9.24 6.10
N ALA A 603 -45.25 10.47 6.54
CA ALA A 603 -45.73 10.96 7.84
C ALA A 603 -47.27 11.05 7.89
N ASP A 604 -47.88 11.48 6.82
CA ASP A 604 -49.34 11.51 6.69
C ASP A 604 -49.93 10.11 6.73
N LEU A 605 -49.29 9.12 6.06
CA LEU A 605 -49.68 7.72 6.12
C LEU A 605 -49.55 7.16 7.52
N GLU A 606 -48.45 7.43 8.20
CA GLU A 606 -48.23 7.01 9.60
C GLU A 606 -49.33 7.52 10.54
N ASN A 607 -49.69 8.80 10.43
CA ASN A 607 -50.81 9.40 11.16
C ASN A 607 -52.13 8.70 10.88
N LEU A 608 -52.43 8.36 9.61
CA LEU A 608 -53.65 7.63 9.23
C LEU A 608 -53.68 6.21 9.80
N LEU A 609 -52.54 5.54 9.86
CA LEU A 609 -52.44 4.21 10.49
C LEU A 609 -52.73 4.29 12.00
N GLU A 610 -52.18 5.32 12.69
CA GLU A 610 -52.44 5.57 14.10
C GLU A 610 -53.92 5.88 14.36
N GLU A 611 -54.53 6.74 13.52
CA GLU A 611 -55.94 7.08 13.58
C GLU A 611 -56.81 5.83 13.41
N TYR A 612 -56.51 4.99 12.40
CA TYR A 612 -57.18 3.71 12.20
C TYR A 612 -57.12 2.82 13.47
N CYS A 613 -55.90 2.62 14.00
CA CYS A 613 -55.68 1.81 15.18
C CYS A 613 -56.40 2.36 16.42
N HIS A 614 -56.52 3.66 16.56
CA HIS A 614 -57.20 4.30 17.65
C HIS A 614 -58.72 4.07 17.61
N PHE A 615 -59.30 4.21 16.41
CA PHE A 615 -60.76 4.19 16.27
C PHE A 615 -61.37 2.83 15.88
N LYS A 616 -60.57 1.83 15.45
CA LYS A 616 -61.08 0.55 14.96
C LYS A 616 -61.98 -0.23 15.92
N ASN A 617 -61.88 0.02 17.22
CA ASN A 617 -62.66 -0.64 18.25
C ASN A 617 -63.77 0.28 18.83
N ASP A 618 -63.91 1.50 18.33
CA ASP A 618 -64.93 2.43 18.83
C ASP A 618 -66.24 2.28 18.01
N ALA A 619 -67.29 1.82 18.68
CA ALA A 619 -68.59 1.65 18.04
C ALA A 619 -69.23 2.95 17.54
N ALA A 620 -68.83 4.11 18.06
CA ALA A 620 -69.29 5.43 17.59
C ALA A 620 -68.58 5.88 16.31
N ALA A 621 -67.42 5.37 16.01
CA ALA A 621 -66.61 5.68 14.83
C ALA A 621 -66.92 4.75 13.63
N ALA A 622 -67.77 3.73 13.79
CA ALA A 622 -68.01 2.68 12.78
C ALA A 622 -68.46 3.25 11.40
N GLY A 623 -69.12 4.38 11.37
CA GLY A 623 -69.57 5.01 10.12
C GLY A 623 -68.47 5.72 9.28
N GLY A 624 -67.28 5.98 9.86
CA GLY A 624 -66.14 6.64 9.21
C GLY A 624 -64.99 5.70 8.85
N MET A 625 -64.99 4.47 9.32
CA MET A 625 -63.87 3.52 9.17
C MET A 625 -63.57 3.16 7.72
N ASP A 626 -64.61 3.02 6.88
CA ASP A 626 -64.41 2.71 5.45
C ASP A 626 -63.71 3.86 4.72
N SER A 627 -63.99 5.11 5.13
CA SER A 627 -63.33 6.30 4.59
C SER A 627 -61.86 6.35 4.97
N ILE A 628 -61.52 6.01 6.24
CA ILE A 628 -60.11 5.94 6.68
C ILE A 628 -59.36 4.85 5.92
N LYS A 629 -59.98 3.66 5.71
CA LYS A 629 -59.39 2.58 4.91
C LYS A 629 -59.08 3.01 3.48
N GLU A 630 -60.00 3.73 2.82
CA GLU A 630 -59.76 4.27 1.49
C GLU A 630 -58.67 5.32 1.46
N MET A 631 -58.58 6.19 2.46
CA MET A 631 -57.49 7.17 2.58
C MET A 631 -56.14 6.49 2.76
N ILE A 632 -56.06 5.43 3.58
CA ILE A 632 -54.83 4.65 3.75
C ILE A 632 -54.41 4.02 2.45
N ARG A 633 -55.29 3.37 1.70
CA ARG A 633 -54.99 2.78 0.39
C ARG A 633 -54.48 3.84 -0.58
N SER A 634 -55.20 4.95 -0.69
CA SER A 634 -54.82 6.05 -1.57
C SER A 634 -53.45 6.60 -1.22
N LYS A 635 -53.16 6.76 0.08
CA LYS A 635 -51.86 7.29 0.55
C LYS A 635 -50.74 6.28 0.40
N ALA A 636 -50.99 4.98 0.60
CA ALA A 636 -50.03 3.92 0.32
C ALA A 636 -49.65 3.88 -1.17
N THR A 637 -50.60 4.00 -2.06
CA THR A 637 -50.34 4.11 -3.52
C THR A 637 -49.57 5.40 -3.87
N GLU A 638 -49.91 6.54 -3.26
CA GLU A 638 -49.18 7.81 -3.43
C GLU A 638 -47.70 7.67 -2.99
N CYS A 639 -47.44 6.91 -1.92
CA CYS A 639 -46.12 6.59 -1.43
C CYS A 639 -45.41 5.48 -2.23
N ASN A 640 -46.01 4.91 -3.26
CA ASN A 640 -45.53 3.75 -4.05
C ASN A 640 -45.25 2.49 -3.21
N LEU A 641 -46.01 2.23 -2.16
CA LEU A 641 -45.84 1.08 -1.29
C LEU A 641 -46.62 -0.17 -1.76
N ASP A 642 -47.36 -0.11 -2.83
CA ASP A 642 -48.18 -1.22 -3.35
C ASP A 642 -47.34 -2.43 -3.80
N GLU A 643 -46.11 -2.18 -4.27
CA GLU A 643 -45.17 -3.24 -4.69
C GLU A 643 -44.47 -3.85 -3.50
N ASP A 644 -44.10 -3.04 -2.49
CA ASP A 644 -43.34 -3.49 -1.32
C ASP A 644 -44.21 -4.14 -0.25
N VAL A 645 -45.47 -3.65 -0.08
CA VAL A 645 -46.44 -4.15 0.90
C VAL A 645 -47.83 -4.30 0.21
N PRO A 646 -48.01 -5.29 -0.67
CA PRO A 646 -49.28 -5.46 -1.38
C PRO A 646 -50.41 -5.94 -0.43
N GLU A 647 -51.55 -5.24 -0.45
CA GLU A 647 -52.73 -5.62 0.35
C GLU A 647 -53.21 -7.05 0.03
N SER A 648 -52.99 -7.53 -1.20
CA SER A 648 -53.34 -8.89 -1.63
C SER A 648 -52.61 -10.01 -0.89
N GLU A 649 -51.50 -9.71 -0.26
CA GLU A 649 -50.70 -10.67 0.55
C GLU A 649 -51.08 -10.64 2.04
N ALA A 650 -51.98 -9.79 2.44
CA ALA A 650 -52.47 -9.70 3.81
C ALA A 650 -53.72 -10.62 4.02
N GLU A 651 -53.82 -11.22 5.22
CA GLU A 651 -54.94 -12.08 5.59
C GLU A 651 -56.24 -11.26 5.72
N ASN A 652 -56.13 -10.04 6.19
CA ASN A 652 -57.23 -9.10 6.37
C ASN A 652 -56.66 -7.65 6.44
N PHE A 653 -57.54 -6.63 6.54
CA PHE A 653 -57.08 -5.25 6.58
C PHE A 653 -56.25 -4.89 7.83
N ASP A 654 -56.52 -5.50 8.97
CA ASP A 654 -55.69 -5.30 10.18
C ASP A 654 -54.27 -5.85 10.00
N ASP A 655 -54.11 -6.98 9.30
CA ASP A 655 -52.81 -7.56 8.95
C ASP A 655 -52.06 -6.63 7.95
N TYR A 656 -52.81 -6.07 6.97
CA TYR A 656 -52.24 -5.09 6.05
C TYR A 656 -51.72 -3.87 6.81
N ILE A 657 -52.52 -3.30 7.73
CA ILE A 657 -52.08 -2.20 8.59
C ILE A 657 -50.81 -2.54 9.37
N GLY A 658 -50.78 -3.74 9.96
CA GLY A 658 -49.60 -4.21 10.69
C GLY A 658 -48.34 -4.31 9.81
N LYS A 659 -48.49 -4.81 8.58
CA LYS A 659 -47.40 -4.88 7.61
C LYS A 659 -46.91 -3.49 7.16
N LEU A 660 -47.84 -2.59 6.83
CA LEU A 660 -47.51 -1.19 6.50
C LEU A 660 -46.77 -0.50 7.67
N HIS A 661 -47.31 -0.62 8.87
CA HIS A 661 -46.70 -0.02 10.05
C HIS A 661 -45.27 -0.55 10.31
N ASN A 662 -45.04 -1.85 10.19
CA ASN A 662 -43.70 -2.42 10.32
C ASN A 662 -42.76 -1.94 9.24
N PHE A 663 -43.20 -1.90 7.98
CA PHE A 663 -42.40 -1.42 6.85
C PHE A 663 -42.05 0.07 7.01
N ILE A 664 -42.98 0.92 7.39
CA ILE A 664 -42.74 2.35 7.66
C ILE A 664 -41.80 2.52 8.84
N THR A 665 -41.93 1.68 9.90
CA THR A 665 -41.05 1.70 11.04
C THR A 665 -39.63 1.31 10.66
N ASP A 666 -39.45 0.32 9.79
CA ASP A 666 -38.14 -0.10 9.27
C ASP A 666 -37.52 1.03 8.42
N LEU A 667 -38.29 1.64 7.52
CA LEU A 667 -37.88 2.82 6.75
C LEU A 667 -37.46 3.98 7.66
N LYS A 668 -38.27 4.30 8.65
CA LYS A 668 -38.02 5.36 9.62
C LYS A 668 -36.73 5.17 10.40
N ASN A 669 -36.41 3.92 10.73
CA ASN A 669 -35.22 3.54 11.49
C ASN A 669 -34.00 3.30 10.60
N MET A 670 -34.11 3.37 9.27
CA MET A 670 -32.97 3.25 8.38
C MET A 670 -31.97 4.37 8.64
N GLN A 671 -30.70 3.99 8.69
CA GLN A 671 -29.62 4.95 8.76
C GLN A 671 -29.31 5.50 7.37
N ILE A 672 -29.44 6.79 7.20
CA ILE A 672 -29.10 7.52 5.97
C ILE A 672 -27.99 8.54 6.23
N SER A 673 -27.22 8.86 5.19
CA SER A 673 -26.25 9.96 5.26
C SER A 673 -26.98 11.32 5.29
N THR A 674 -26.57 12.23 6.18
CA THR A 674 -27.16 13.58 6.29
C THR A 674 -26.77 14.52 5.15
N GLY A 675 -25.90 14.07 4.25
CA GLY A 675 -25.42 14.84 3.11
C GLY A 675 -24.24 14.14 2.42
N LEU A 676 -23.54 14.89 1.57
CA LEU A 676 -22.31 14.45 0.91
C LEU A 676 -21.18 15.40 1.30
N HIS A 677 -20.01 14.82 1.57
CA HIS A 677 -18.80 15.61 1.80
C HIS A 677 -18.32 16.26 0.50
N VAL A 678 -17.85 17.49 0.57
CA VAL A 678 -17.16 18.17 -0.53
C VAL A 678 -15.70 18.35 -0.16
N LEU A 679 -14.77 17.90 -1.01
CA LEU A 679 -13.32 17.99 -0.74
C LEU A 679 -12.90 19.45 -0.52
N GLY A 680 -12.16 19.67 0.58
CA GLY A 680 -11.68 21.01 0.96
C GLY A 680 -12.70 21.89 1.67
N VAL A 681 -13.94 21.41 1.86
CA VAL A 681 -14.98 22.12 2.60
C VAL A 681 -15.19 21.42 3.94
N PRO A 682 -14.80 22.02 5.07
CA PRO A 682 -15.08 21.45 6.38
C PRO A 682 -16.57 21.55 6.70
N PRO A 683 -17.13 20.61 7.50
CA PRO A 683 -18.50 20.73 7.98
C PRO A 683 -18.65 21.95 8.89
N GLU A 684 -19.76 22.68 8.79
CA GLU A 684 -20.07 23.86 9.58
C GLU A 684 -21.47 23.78 10.20
N GLY A 685 -21.76 24.63 11.18
CA GLY A 685 -23.09 24.75 11.80
C GLY A 685 -23.61 23.43 12.40
N GLU A 686 -24.80 23.01 12.00
CA GLU A 686 -25.47 21.79 12.48
C GLU A 686 -24.73 20.53 12.01
N GLU A 687 -24.24 20.50 10.80
CA GLU A 687 -23.48 19.39 10.25
C GLU A 687 -22.21 19.11 11.09
N LEU A 688 -21.48 20.15 11.49
CA LEU A 688 -20.32 20.00 12.37
C LEU A 688 -20.70 19.41 13.72
N VAL A 689 -21.85 19.86 14.31
CA VAL A 689 -22.35 19.33 15.57
C VAL A 689 -22.67 17.83 15.45
N GLU A 690 -23.39 17.42 14.42
CA GLU A 690 -23.71 16.02 14.16
C GLU A 690 -22.46 15.18 13.91
N TYR A 691 -21.48 15.74 13.19
CA TYR A 691 -20.21 15.10 12.96
C TYR A 691 -19.44 14.85 14.25
N LEU A 692 -19.36 15.86 15.12
CA LEU A 692 -18.71 15.74 16.44
C LEU A 692 -19.44 14.76 17.35
N LEU A 693 -20.77 14.72 17.31
CA LEU A 693 -21.57 13.74 18.04
C LEU A 693 -21.28 12.32 17.56
N ALA A 694 -21.20 12.12 16.25
CA ALA A 694 -20.87 10.81 15.67
C ALA A 694 -19.45 10.34 16.07
N LEU A 695 -18.45 11.22 16.00
CA LEU A 695 -17.06 10.93 16.39
C LEU A 695 -16.89 10.61 17.87
N THR A 696 -17.71 11.23 18.73
CA THR A 696 -17.61 11.11 20.18
C THR A 696 -18.66 10.16 20.79
N LYS A 697 -19.38 9.42 19.95
CA LYS A 697 -20.46 8.51 20.34
C LYS A 697 -19.98 7.34 21.22
N LEU A 698 -18.75 6.85 20.98
CA LEU A 698 -18.17 5.72 21.68
C LEU A 698 -17.05 6.18 22.63
N ASP A 699 -16.81 5.38 23.67
CA ASP A 699 -15.66 5.57 24.55
C ASP A 699 -14.35 5.40 23.77
N ASN A 700 -13.37 6.27 24.03
CA ASN A 700 -12.03 6.17 23.46
C ASN A 700 -11.01 5.89 24.57
N GLY A 701 -10.72 4.64 24.81
CA GLY A 701 -9.85 4.19 25.91
C GLY A 701 -10.38 4.60 27.26
N LYS A 702 -9.71 5.54 27.94
CA LYS A 702 -10.14 6.07 29.26
C LYS A 702 -11.04 7.31 29.14
N VAL A 703 -11.24 7.83 27.95
CA VAL A 703 -12.11 8.99 27.72
C VAL A 703 -13.52 8.49 27.45
N PRO A 704 -14.49 8.77 28.34
CA PRO A 704 -15.86 8.35 28.12
C PRO A 704 -16.48 9.10 26.94
N SER A 705 -17.51 8.50 26.34
CA SER A 705 -18.25 9.15 25.26
C SER A 705 -18.83 10.49 25.69
N LEU A 706 -19.06 11.39 24.74
CA LEU A 706 -19.68 12.69 25.04
C LEU A 706 -21.04 12.52 25.74
N MET A 707 -21.83 11.53 25.28
CA MET A 707 -23.14 11.24 25.86
C MET A 707 -23.06 10.80 27.32
N LYS A 708 -22.09 9.96 27.68
CA LYS A 708 -21.84 9.60 29.10
C LYS A 708 -21.45 10.81 29.93
N ASN A 709 -20.53 11.64 29.44
CA ASN A 709 -20.11 12.85 30.13
C ASN A 709 -21.28 13.81 30.36
N ILE A 710 -22.17 13.98 29.38
CA ILE A 710 -23.36 14.84 29.53
C ILE A 710 -24.32 14.24 30.55
N ALA A 711 -24.58 12.92 30.51
CA ALA A 711 -25.42 12.26 31.52
C ALA A 711 -24.87 12.45 32.93
N ASP A 712 -23.59 12.20 33.13
CA ASP A 712 -22.90 12.38 34.43
C ASP A 712 -22.96 13.83 34.92
N MET A 713 -22.73 14.81 34.04
CA MET A 713 -22.84 16.24 34.41
C MET A 713 -24.22 16.64 34.90
N HIS A 714 -25.25 15.89 34.49
CA HIS A 714 -26.64 16.12 34.89
C HIS A 714 -27.12 15.14 35.98
N GLY A 715 -26.23 14.32 36.54
CA GLY A 715 -26.53 13.40 37.62
C GLY A 715 -27.36 12.18 37.23
N HIS A 716 -27.25 11.79 35.96
CA HIS A 716 -27.90 10.59 35.40
C HIS A 716 -26.88 9.53 35.06
N GLU A 717 -27.23 8.27 35.28
CA GLU A 717 -26.45 7.13 34.78
C GLU A 717 -26.84 6.86 33.33
N TYR A 718 -25.84 6.86 32.41
CA TYR A 718 -26.07 6.79 30.98
C TYR A 718 -26.81 5.53 30.53
N TYR A 719 -26.48 4.37 31.10
CA TYR A 719 -27.10 3.11 30.70
C TYR A 719 -28.55 3.00 31.21
N GLU A 720 -28.85 3.56 32.39
CA GLU A 720 -30.22 3.65 32.88
C GLU A 720 -31.09 4.55 31.98
N LEU A 721 -30.51 5.66 31.51
CA LEU A 721 -31.20 6.52 30.51
C LEU A 721 -31.46 5.78 29.19
N MET A 722 -30.57 4.92 28.75
CA MET A 722 -30.74 4.16 27.53
C MET A 722 -31.75 3.02 27.67
N GLU A 723 -31.77 2.31 28.81
CA GLU A 723 -32.74 1.24 29.10
C GLU A 723 -34.19 1.79 29.21
N HIS A 724 -34.33 3.03 29.65
CA HIS A 724 -35.64 3.67 29.81
C HIS A 724 -35.93 4.71 28.73
N SER A 725 -35.22 4.67 27.62
CA SER A 725 -35.33 5.66 26.55
C SER A 725 -36.74 5.80 25.94
N GLU A 726 -37.53 4.75 25.99
CA GLU A 726 -38.90 4.70 25.48
C GLU A 726 -39.99 4.94 26.55
N GLN A 727 -39.60 5.14 27.80
CA GLN A 727 -40.59 5.42 28.83
C GLN A 727 -41.10 6.85 28.76
N MET A 728 -42.42 7.02 28.70
CA MET A 728 -43.06 8.33 28.86
C MET A 728 -42.93 8.83 30.29
N LEU A 729 -42.47 10.08 30.42
CA LEU A 729 -42.48 10.79 31.70
C LEU A 729 -43.91 11.20 32.11
N ALA A 730 -44.13 11.54 33.38
CA ALA A 730 -45.43 11.95 33.90
C ALA A 730 -46.05 13.20 33.20
N ASP A 731 -45.23 13.97 32.48
CA ASP A 731 -45.63 15.12 31.67
C ASP A 731 -45.94 14.79 30.20
N GLY A 732 -45.95 13.51 29.83
CA GLY A 732 -46.23 13.04 28.45
C GLY A 732 -45.03 13.12 27.50
N SER A 733 -43.83 13.46 27.98
CA SER A 733 -42.61 13.49 27.15
C SER A 733 -41.84 12.19 27.27
N MET A 734 -41.14 11.79 26.17
CA MET A 734 -40.25 10.62 26.19
C MET A 734 -38.94 10.96 26.88
N THR A 735 -38.50 10.11 27.82
CA THR A 735 -37.29 10.34 28.65
C THR A 735 -36.06 10.63 27.83
N TYR A 736 -35.81 9.87 26.78
CA TYR A 736 -34.64 10.02 25.92
C TYR A 736 -34.70 11.25 25.00
N VAL A 737 -35.82 11.43 24.30
CA VAL A 737 -36.01 12.55 23.35
C VAL A 737 -36.04 13.89 24.10
N CYS A 738 -36.70 13.97 25.25
CA CYS A 738 -36.74 15.18 26.06
C CYS A 738 -35.38 15.55 26.64
N PHE A 739 -34.61 14.58 27.10
CA PHE A 739 -33.28 14.82 27.68
C PHE A 739 -32.38 15.48 26.63
N TRP A 740 -32.27 14.88 25.44
CA TRP A 740 -31.37 15.36 24.37
C TRP A 740 -31.88 16.63 23.72
N THR A 741 -33.16 16.75 23.40
CA THR A 741 -33.75 17.95 22.79
C THR A 741 -33.68 19.16 23.71
N LYS A 742 -33.87 18.96 25.01
CA LYS A 742 -33.81 20.03 26.02
C LYS A 742 -32.38 20.58 26.19
N TYR A 743 -31.36 19.74 26.01
CA TYR A 743 -29.95 20.15 26.09
C TYR A 743 -29.39 20.67 24.78
N ALA A 744 -29.75 20.13 23.64
CA ALA A 744 -29.42 20.67 22.34
C ALA A 744 -29.98 22.09 22.12
N SER A 745 -31.23 22.34 22.58
CA SER A 745 -31.83 23.67 22.49
C SER A 745 -31.24 24.70 23.47
N ARG A 746 -30.60 24.27 24.58
CA ARG A 746 -29.88 25.17 25.50
C ARG A 746 -28.49 25.58 24.93
N GLN A 747 -27.81 24.71 24.24
CA GLN A 747 -26.54 25.08 23.55
C GLN A 747 -26.76 26.05 22.40
N LYS A 748 -27.87 25.97 21.67
CA LYS A 748 -28.25 27.00 20.64
C LYS A 748 -28.48 28.39 21.24
N LYS A 749 -28.63 28.52 22.58
CA LYS A 749 -28.78 29.83 23.24
C LYS A 749 -27.46 30.35 23.86
N LEU A 750 -26.39 29.55 23.82
CA LEU A 750 -25.06 29.92 24.35
C LEU A 750 -24.00 30.10 23.26
N SER A 751 -24.29 29.73 22.02
CA SER A 751 -23.55 30.10 20.81
C SER A 751 -24.21 31.32 20.13
#